data_c44bce77c5418e51ed291a285e2f5a17
#
_entry.id   c44bce77c5418e51ed291a285e2f5a17
#
_cell.length_a   1.000
_cell.length_b   1.000
_cell.length_c   1.000
_cell.angle_alpha   90.00
_cell.angle_beta   90.00
_cell.angle_gamma   90.00
#
_symmetry.space_group_name_H-M   'P 1'
#
loop_
_entity.id
_entity.type
_entity.pdbx_description
1 polymer ?
#
loop_
_entity_poly.entity_id
_entity_poly.type
_entity_poly.pdbx_seq_one_letter_code
_entity_poly.pdbx_strand_id
1 'polypeptide(L)'
;MRLNPGQQQAVEFVTGPCLVLAGAGSGKTRVITNKIAHLIRGCGYQARHIAAVTFTNKAAREMKERVGQTLGRKEARGLMISTFHTLGLDIIKREYAALGMKSNFSLFDDTDQVALLKELTEGLIEDDKVLLQQLISTISNWKNDLMTPAQAAASAKGERDRIFAHCYGLYDAHMKACNVLDFDDLILLPTLLLQRNEEVRERWQNKIRYLLVDEYQDTNTSQYELVKLLVGQRARFTVVGDDDQSIYSWRGARPQNLVLLSKDFPALQVIKLEQNYRSSGRILKAANILIANNPHVFEKRLFSELGYGTELKVLSANNEEHEAERVTGELIAHHFVNKTEYKDYAILYRGNHQSRVFEKMLMQNRIPYKISGGTSFFSRPEIKDLLAYLRVLTNPDDDSAFLRIVNTPKREIGSATLQKLGEWAMTRNKSLFTASFDMGLSQTLTGRGYEALTRFTHWLAEVQRLAEREPVAAVRDLIHGIDYESWLYETSASPKAAEMRMKNVNQLFSWMTEMLEGSEIDEPMTLTQVVTRFTLRDMMERGESEEEADQVQLMTLHASKGLEFPYVYLVGMEEGLLPHQSSIDEDNVDEERRLAYVGITRAQKELTFTLCKERRQYGELVRPEPSRFLLELPQDDLIWEQERKVITAEERMHKGQANVANIRAMLAKAKEKG
;
A
#
# COMPACT_ATOMS: atom_id res chain seq x y z
N MET A 1 9.67 3.89 -28.53
CA MET A 1 10.98 3.25 -28.22
C MET A 1 10.92 1.76 -28.53
N ARG A 2 11.92 1.21 -29.19
CA ARG A 2 12.00 -0.25 -29.44
C ARG A 2 12.34 -0.99 -28.12
N LEU A 3 11.90 -2.25 -27.99
CA LEU A 3 12.35 -3.13 -26.93
C LEU A 3 13.82 -3.51 -27.14
N ASN A 4 14.59 -3.67 -26.06
CA ASN A 4 15.92 -4.23 -26.15
C ASN A 4 15.84 -5.76 -26.35
N PRO A 5 16.94 -6.45 -26.72
CA PRO A 5 16.92 -7.90 -26.96
C PRO A 5 16.36 -8.73 -25.80
N GLY A 6 16.73 -8.42 -24.55
CA GLY A 6 16.21 -9.12 -23.37
C GLY A 6 14.71 -8.88 -23.14
N GLN A 7 14.27 -7.65 -23.32
CA GLN A 7 12.84 -7.31 -23.24
C GLN A 7 12.04 -8.02 -24.35
N GLN A 8 12.58 -8.03 -25.59
CA GLN A 8 11.98 -8.72 -26.72
C GLN A 8 11.85 -10.23 -26.46
N GLN A 9 12.92 -10.86 -25.98
CA GLN A 9 12.91 -12.27 -25.58
C GLN A 9 11.84 -12.55 -24.52
N ALA A 10 11.75 -11.69 -23.49
CA ALA A 10 10.74 -11.82 -22.44
C ALA A 10 9.30 -11.68 -22.95
N VAL A 11 9.06 -10.81 -23.92
CA VAL A 11 7.76 -10.63 -24.57
C VAL A 11 7.38 -11.83 -25.43
N GLU A 12 8.32 -12.36 -26.23
CA GLU A 12 8.06 -13.41 -27.20
C GLU A 12 7.97 -14.81 -26.59
N PHE A 13 8.61 -15.04 -25.45
CA PHE A 13 8.55 -16.35 -24.79
C PHE A 13 7.19 -16.59 -24.14
N VAL A 14 6.34 -17.40 -24.76
CA VAL A 14 4.94 -17.68 -24.33
C VAL A 14 4.62 -19.16 -24.19
N THR A 15 5.60 -20.04 -24.50
CA THR A 15 5.34 -21.47 -24.60
C THR A 15 5.49 -22.26 -23.30
N GLY A 16 5.93 -21.62 -22.24
CA GLY A 16 6.15 -22.26 -20.94
C GLY A 16 6.26 -21.28 -19.79
N PRO A 17 6.68 -21.75 -18.61
CA PRO A 17 6.91 -20.92 -17.44
C PRO A 17 8.10 -19.98 -17.65
N CYS A 18 7.94 -18.73 -17.33
CA CYS A 18 8.95 -17.69 -17.50
C CYS A 18 9.15 -16.88 -16.22
N LEU A 19 10.39 -16.72 -15.80
CA LEU A 19 10.83 -15.79 -14.79
C LEU A 19 11.64 -14.67 -15.43
N VAL A 20 11.17 -13.45 -15.34
CA VAL A 20 11.90 -12.25 -15.76
C VAL A 20 12.53 -11.60 -14.52
N LEU A 21 13.85 -11.74 -14.40
CA LEU A 21 14.63 -11.05 -13.38
C LEU A 21 14.92 -9.64 -13.87
N ALA A 22 14.12 -8.70 -13.39
CA ALA A 22 14.10 -7.35 -13.90
C ALA A 22 14.58 -6.37 -12.83
N GLY A 23 15.79 -5.91 -12.92
CA GLY A 23 16.36 -4.92 -12.01
C GLY A 23 15.60 -3.59 -11.99
N ALA A 24 15.95 -2.72 -11.05
CA ALA A 24 15.36 -1.39 -10.95
C ALA A 24 15.47 -0.63 -12.29
N GLY A 25 14.40 0.04 -12.72
CA GLY A 25 14.39 0.86 -13.94
C GLY A 25 14.61 0.11 -15.27
N SER A 26 14.51 -1.23 -15.29
CA SER A 26 14.71 -2.06 -16.50
C SER A 26 13.49 -2.16 -17.42
N GLY A 27 12.38 -1.51 -17.06
CA GLY A 27 11.16 -1.49 -17.86
C GLY A 27 10.24 -2.69 -17.62
N LYS A 28 10.14 -3.21 -16.41
CA LYS A 28 9.25 -4.32 -16.00
C LYS A 28 7.84 -4.17 -16.55
N THR A 29 7.17 -3.06 -16.22
CA THR A 29 5.79 -2.78 -16.65
C THR A 29 5.65 -2.74 -18.16
N ARG A 30 6.67 -2.25 -18.85
CA ARG A 30 6.71 -2.22 -20.31
C ARG A 30 6.74 -3.62 -20.91
N VAL A 31 7.53 -4.52 -20.32
CA VAL A 31 7.57 -5.93 -20.74
C VAL A 31 6.21 -6.57 -20.54
N ILE A 32 5.58 -6.41 -19.39
CA ILE A 32 4.25 -6.98 -19.10
C ILE A 32 3.22 -6.46 -20.09
N THR A 33 3.16 -5.15 -20.31
CA THR A 33 2.21 -4.51 -21.24
C THR A 33 2.37 -5.03 -22.67
N ASN A 34 3.61 -5.07 -23.17
CA ASN A 34 3.89 -5.56 -24.53
C ASN A 34 3.65 -7.07 -24.64
N LYS A 35 3.91 -7.84 -23.57
CA LYS A 35 3.62 -9.27 -23.56
C LYS A 35 2.11 -9.55 -23.62
N ILE A 36 1.31 -8.79 -22.90
CA ILE A 36 -0.15 -8.90 -22.99
C ILE A 36 -0.62 -8.61 -24.43
N ALA A 37 -0.09 -7.56 -25.05
CA ALA A 37 -0.40 -7.22 -26.44
C ALA A 37 0.03 -8.34 -27.41
N HIS A 38 1.21 -8.93 -27.20
CA HIS A 38 1.71 -10.06 -27.99
C HIS A 38 0.87 -11.31 -27.83
N LEU A 39 0.45 -11.64 -26.60
CA LEU A 39 -0.45 -12.76 -26.34
C LEU A 39 -1.78 -12.64 -27.10
N ILE A 40 -2.35 -11.44 -27.16
CA ILE A 40 -3.64 -11.19 -27.81
C ILE A 40 -3.47 -11.16 -29.35
N ARG A 41 -2.58 -10.32 -29.87
CA ARG A 41 -2.42 -10.07 -31.31
C ARG A 41 -1.58 -11.13 -32.01
N GLY A 42 -0.50 -11.58 -31.35
CA GLY A 42 0.46 -12.53 -31.95
C GLY A 42 0.12 -13.98 -31.70
N CYS A 43 -0.40 -14.30 -30.52
CA CYS A 43 -0.65 -15.69 -30.11
C CYS A 43 -2.13 -16.09 -30.11
N GLY A 44 -3.05 -15.14 -30.38
CA GLY A 44 -4.48 -15.42 -30.49
C GLY A 44 -5.20 -15.69 -29.16
N TYR A 45 -4.61 -15.32 -28.01
CA TYR A 45 -5.31 -15.39 -26.73
C TYR A 45 -6.45 -14.39 -26.68
N GLN A 46 -7.59 -14.82 -26.18
CA GLN A 46 -8.67 -13.89 -25.87
C GLN A 46 -8.36 -13.17 -24.56
N ALA A 47 -8.58 -11.86 -24.50
CA ALA A 47 -8.27 -11.02 -23.33
C ALA A 47 -8.85 -11.59 -22.02
N ARG A 48 -10.07 -12.13 -22.06
CA ARG A 48 -10.75 -12.75 -20.90
C ARG A 48 -10.04 -13.99 -20.31
N HIS A 49 -9.06 -14.55 -21.01
CA HIS A 49 -8.28 -15.70 -20.58
C HIS A 49 -6.87 -15.32 -20.09
N ILE A 50 -6.59 -14.03 -20.01
CA ILE A 50 -5.33 -13.49 -19.50
C ILE A 50 -5.60 -12.78 -18.18
N ALA A 51 -4.80 -13.10 -17.16
CA ALA A 51 -4.78 -12.37 -15.90
C ALA A 51 -3.40 -11.77 -15.65
N ALA A 52 -3.37 -10.51 -15.24
CA ALA A 52 -2.17 -9.83 -14.79
C ALA A 52 -2.38 -9.35 -13.35
N VAL A 53 -1.52 -9.77 -12.45
CA VAL A 53 -1.65 -9.54 -11.01
C VAL A 53 -0.47 -8.74 -10.52
N THR A 54 -0.75 -7.75 -9.69
CA THR A 54 0.24 -6.91 -9.01
C THR A 54 -0.10 -6.73 -7.53
N PHE A 55 0.67 -5.94 -6.79
CA PHE A 55 0.48 -5.78 -5.34
C PHE A 55 -0.33 -4.55 -4.95
N THR A 56 -0.34 -3.50 -5.77
CA THR A 56 -1.03 -2.25 -5.44
C THR A 56 -2.10 -1.91 -6.48
N ASN A 57 -3.17 -1.26 -6.02
CA ASN A 57 -4.24 -0.79 -6.91
C ASN A 57 -3.72 0.24 -7.92
N LYS A 58 -2.76 1.08 -7.50
CA LYS A 58 -2.11 2.05 -8.39
C LYS A 58 -1.39 1.35 -9.54
N ALA A 59 -0.54 0.36 -9.23
CA ALA A 59 0.16 -0.41 -10.26
C ALA A 59 -0.81 -1.14 -11.19
N ALA A 60 -1.92 -1.69 -10.66
CA ALA A 60 -2.96 -2.32 -11.47
C ALA A 60 -3.66 -1.31 -12.40
N ARG A 61 -3.99 -0.12 -11.91
CA ARG A 61 -4.58 0.97 -12.70
C ARG A 61 -3.64 1.44 -13.80
N GLU A 62 -2.39 1.79 -13.46
CA GLU A 62 -1.39 2.20 -14.44
C GLU A 62 -1.15 1.13 -15.52
N MET A 63 -1.09 -0.14 -15.13
CA MET A 63 -0.96 -1.25 -16.06
C MET A 63 -2.17 -1.33 -17.00
N LYS A 64 -3.39 -1.18 -16.46
CA LYS A 64 -4.64 -1.20 -17.22
C LYS A 64 -4.69 -0.04 -18.24
N GLU A 65 -4.30 1.16 -17.84
CA GLU A 65 -4.21 2.32 -18.71
C GLU A 65 -3.21 2.12 -19.85
N ARG A 66 -2.00 1.66 -19.53
CA ARG A 66 -0.95 1.39 -20.54
C ARG A 66 -1.35 0.30 -21.53
N VAL A 67 -1.97 -0.77 -21.04
CA VAL A 67 -2.50 -1.83 -21.90
C VAL A 67 -3.62 -1.30 -22.77
N GLY A 68 -4.53 -0.51 -22.22
CA GLY A 68 -5.61 0.15 -22.98
C GLY A 68 -5.10 1.09 -24.09
N GLN A 69 -4.04 1.85 -23.83
CA GLN A 69 -3.36 2.68 -24.82
C GLN A 69 -2.72 1.86 -25.94
N THR A 70 -2.16 0.69 -25.62
CA THR A 70 -1.44 -0.17 -26.57
C THR A 70 -2.38 -1.00 -27.44
N LEU A 71 -3.42 -1.58 -26.85
CA LEU A 71 -4.37 -2.48 -27.53
C LEU A 71 -5.64 -1.80 -28.04
N GLY A 72 -6.02 -0.69 -27.40
CA GLY A 72 -7.35 -0.13 -27.57
C GLY A 72 -8.42 -0.86 -26.76
N ARG A 73 -9.52 -0.18 -26.48
CA ARG A 73 -10.57 -0.66 -25.54
C ARG A 73 -11.26 -1.96 -25.98
N LYS A 74 -11.46 -2.16 -27.27
CA LYS A 74 -12.12 -3.38 -27.78
C LYS A 74 -11.30 -4.63 -27.57
N GLU A 75 -10.01 -4.59 -27.87
CA GLU A 75 -9.11 -5.76 -27.74
C GLU A 75 -8.81 -6.09 -26.29
N ALA A 76 -8.76 -5.10 -25.38
CA ALA A 76 -8.50 -5.27 -23.97
C ALA A 76 -9.76 -5.70 -23.17
N ARG A 77 -10.93 -5.77 -23.79
CA ARG A 77 -12.18 -6.08 -23.08
C ARG A 77 -12.14 -7.49 -22.47
N GLY A 78 -12.41 -7.56 -21.17
CA GLY A 78 -12.41 -8.80 -20.40
C GLY A 78 -11.06 -9.22 -19.85
N LEU A 79 -9.98 -8.47 -20.12
CA LEU A 79 -8.67 -8.67 -19.51
C LEU A 79 -8.75 -8.45 -18.00
N MET A 80 -8.23 -9.39 -17.22
CA MET A 80 -8.20 -9.31 -15.76
C MET A 80 -6.87 -8.68 -15.32
N ILE A 81 -6.90 -7.40 -14.96
CA ILE A 81 -5.76 -6.72 -14.33
C ILE A 81 -6.19 -6.30 -12.93
N SER A 82 -5.55 -6.85 -11.91
CA SER A 82 -5.96 -6.64 -10.52
C SER A 82 -4.81 -6.89 -9.54
N THR A 83 -5.08 -6.66 -8.26
CA THR A 83 -4.20 -7.12 -7.18
C THR A 83 -4.52 -8.59 -6.84
N PHE A 84 -3.62 -9.25 -6.08
CA PHE A 84 -3.88 -10.60 -5.54
C PHE A 84 -5.17 -10.64 -4.72
N HIS A 85 -5.40 -9.65 -3.86
CA HIS A 85 -6.58 -9.59 -3.02
C HIS A 85 -7.86 -9.38 -3.81
N THR A 86 -7.83 -8.58 -4.86
CA THR A 86 -8.98 -8.42 -5.77
C THR A 86 -9.27 -9.71 -6.53
N LEU A 87 -8.25 -10.40 -7.01
CA LEU A 87 -8.40 -11.71 -7.66
C LEU A 87 -8.99 -12.73 -6.69
N GLY A 88 -8.46 -12.81 -5.47
CA GLY A 88 -8.98 -13.69 -4.42
C GLY A 88 -10.43 -13.39 -4.07
N LEU A 89 -10.78 -12.11 -3.93
CA LEU A 89 -12.15 -11.68 -3.72
C LEU A 89 -13.09 -12.10 -4.88
N ASP A 90 -12.63 -11.98 -6.12
CA ASP A 90 -13.41 -12.41 -7.29
C ASP A 90 -13.63 -13.94 -7.31
N ILE A 91 -12.63 -14.71 -6.86
CA ILE A 91 -12.78 -16.17 -6.68
C ILE A 91 -13.82 -16.44 -5.59
N ILE A 92 -13.71 -15.82 -4.42
CA ILE A 92 -14.66 -16.02 -3.32
C ILE A 92 -16.08 -15.65 -3.71
N LYS A 93 -16.29 -14.52 -4.39
CA LYS A 93 -17.61 -14.08 -4.86
C LYS A 93 -18.29 -15.06 -5.82
N ARG A 94 -17.51 -15.78 -6.61
CA ARG A 94 -18.05 -16.76 -7.56
C ARG A 94 -18.24 -18.14 -6.94
N GLU A 95 -17.39 -18.49 -5.99
CA GLU A 95 -17.32 -19.81 -5.41
C GLU A 95 -17.77 -19.86 -3.94
N TYR A 96 -18.47 -18.82 -3.45
CA TYR A 96 -18.88 -18.69 -2.05
C TYR A 96 -19.64 -19.94 -1.56
N ALA A 97 -20.47 -20.54 -2.40
CA ALA A 97 -21.22 -21.75 -2.05
C ALA A 97 -20.29 -22.95 -1.79
N ALA A 98 -19.23 -23.11 -2.58
CA ALA A 98 -18.22 -24.15 -2.37
C ALA A 98 -17.37 -23.91 -1.11
N LEU A 99 -17.31 -22.67 -0.62
CA LEU A 99 -16.69 -22.29 0.64
C LEU A 99 -17.64 -22.44 1.85
N GLY A 100 -18.90 -22.80 1.63
CA GLY A 100 -19.92 -22.85 2.68
C GLY A 100 -20.35 -21.48 3.21
N MET A 101 -20.16 -20.43 2.42
CA MET A 101 -20.46 -19.05 2.77
C MET A 101 -21.77 -18.57 2.14
N LYS A 102 -22.30 -17.49 2.70
CA LYS A 102 -23.41 -16.74 2.08
C LYS A 102 -22.82 -15.72 1.09
N SER A 103 -23.60 -15.36 0.07
CA SER A 103 -23.17 -14.41 -0.98
C SER A 103 -22.93 -12.99 -0.45
N ASN A 104 -23.56 -12.62 0.66
CA ASN A 104 -23.50 -11.31 1.31
C ASN A 104 -22.49 -11.25 2.46
N PHE A 105 -21.31 -11.87 2.29
CA PHE A 105 -20.25 -11.77 3.29
C PHE A 105 -19.71 -10.34 3.41
N SER A 106 -19.25 -9.99 4.62
CA SER A 106 -18.61 -8.70 4.93
C SER A 106 -17.09 -8.84 5.01
N LEU A 107 -16.41 -7.71 4.88
CA LEU A 107 -14.95 -7.62 5.09
C LEU A 107 -14.67 -6.84 6.37
N PHE A 108 -13.83 -7.39 7.23
CA PHE A 108 -13.26 -6.70 8.39
C PHE A 108 -12.03 -5.91 8.00
N ASP A 109 -11.95 -4.70 8.52
CA ASP A 109 -10.71 -3.93 8.50
C ASP A 109 -9.84 -4.24 9.75
N ASP A 110 -8.63 -3.64 9.79
CA ASP A 110 -7.72 -3.81 10.93
C ASP A 110 -8.36 -3.38 12.26
N THR A 111 -9.24 -2.38 12.24
CA THR A 111 -9.91 -1.88 13.45
C THR A 111 -10.94 -2.88 13.94
N ASP A 112 -11.70 -3.47 13.03
CA ASP A 112 -12.69 -4.51 13.32
C ASP A 112 -11.99 -5.76 13.88
N GLN A 113 -10.85 -6.13 13.29
CA GLN A 113 -10.04 -7.27 13.74
C GLN A 113 -9.51 -7.06 15.17
N VAL A 114 -8.96 -5.88 15.44
CA VAL A 114 -8.46 -5.51 16.79
C VAL A 114 -9.59 -5.55 17.80
N ALA A 115 -10.75 -4.97 17.49
CA ALA A 115 -11.90 -4.93 18.38
C ALA A 115 -12.41 -6.34 18.71
N LEU A 116 -12.57 -7.18 17.70
CA LEU A 116 -13.04 -8.55 17.87
C LEU A 116 -12.02 -9.39 18.68
N LEU A 117 -10.73 -9.32 18.34
CA LEU A 117 -9.72 -10.08 19.07
C LEU A 117 -9.60 -9.63 20.52
N LYS A 118 -9.72 -8.34 20.81
CA LYS A 118 -9.75 -7.83 22.17
C LYS A 118 -10.90 -8.43 22.97
N GLU A 119 -12.09 -8.51 22.39
CA GLU A 119 -13.27 -9.12 23.02
C GLU A 119 -13.09 -10.64 23.25
N LEU A 120 -12.67 -11.37 22.21
CA LEU A 120 -12.52 -12.82 22.27
C LEU A 120 -11.40 -13.29 23.20
N THR A 121 -10.42 -12.43 23.46
CA THR A 121 -9.25 -12.75 24.30
C THR A 121 -9.37 -12.23 25.73
N GLU A 122 -10.48 -11.61 26.08
CA GLU A 122 -10.74 -11.15 27.45
C GLU A 122 -10.65 -12.33 28.45
N GLY A 123 -9.77 -12.20 29.42
CA GLY A 123 -9.49 -13.26 30.41
C GLY A 123 -8.55 -14.37 29.92
N LEU A 124 -8.14 -14.40 28.65
CA LEU A 124 -7.17 -15.37 28.11
C LEU A 124 -5.77 -14.78 28.01
N ILE A 125 -5.66 -13.50 27.66
CA ILE A 125 -4.40 -12.75 27.63
C ILE A 125 -4.53 -11.50 28.48
N GLU A 126 -3.41 -10.97 28.96
CA GLU A 126 -3.38 -9.68 29.63
C GLU A 126 -3.86 -8.56 28.70
N ASP A 127 -4.55 -7.54 29.25
CA ASP A 127 -4.97 -6.36 28.47
C ASP A 127 -3.77 -5.46 28.13
N ASP A 128 -2.86 -6.02 27.34
CA ASP A 128 -1.65 -5.39 26.83
C ASP A 128 -1.75 -5.20 25.32
N LYS A 129 -1.62 -3.95 24.88
CA LYS A 129 -1.65 -3.59 23.45
C LYS A 129 -0.53 -4.26 22.64
N VAL A 130 0.64 -4.47 23.26
CA VAL A 130 1.78 -5.11 22.58
C VAL A 130 1.47 -6.58 22.36
N LEU A 131 0.93 -7.27 23.37
CA LEU A 131 0.58 -8.68 23.28
C LEU A 131 -0.55 -8.92 22.26
N LEU A 132 -1.56 -8.06 22.24
CA LEU A 132 -2.64 -8.11 21.25
C LEU A 132 -2.11 -7.90 19.82
N GLN A 133 -1.19 -6.94 19.63
CA GLN A 133 -0.57 -6.72 18.33
C GLN A 133 0.28 -7.92 17.87
N GLN A 134 0.96 -8.57 18.80
CA GLN A 134 1.72 -9.79 18.52
C GLN A 134 0.79 -10.94 18.11
N LEU A 135 -0.36 -11.09 18.79
CA LEU A 135 -1.37 -12.08 18.44
C LEU A 135 -1.90 -11.85 17.02
N ILE A 136 -2.26 -10.62 16.68
CA ILE A 136 -2.74 -10.25 15.33
C ILE A 136 -1.70 -10.61 14.28
N SER A 137 -0.45 -10.21 14.50
CA SER A 137 0.65 -10.50 13.57
C SER A 137 0.89 -12.01 13.43
N THR A 138 0.76 -12.76 14.53
CA THR A 138 0.93 -14.21 14.51
C THR A 138 -0.18 -14.91 13.74
N ILE A 139 -1.43 -14.50 13.92
CA ILE A 139 -2.58 -15.04 13.15
C ILE A 139 -2.40 -14.74 11.66
N SER A 140 -2.02 -13.51 11.32
CA SER A 140 -1.74 -13.12 9.92
C SER A 140 -0.62 -13.98 9.31
N ASN A 141 0.47 -14.19 10.04
CA ASN A 141 1.57 -15.05 9.57
C ASN A 141 1.11 -16.50 9.36
N TRP A 142 0.32 -17.05 10.26
CA TRP A 142 -0.23 -18.40 10.08
C TRP A 142 -1.13 -18.49 8.85
N LYS A 143 -2.00 -17.51 8.64
CA LYS A 143 -2.84 -17.46 7.43
C LYS A 143 -2.00 -17.34 6.15
N ASN A 144 -0.97 -16.51 6.18
CA ASN A 144 -0.03 -16.34 5.07
C ASN A 144 0.79 -17.60 4.77
N ASP A 145 1.01 -18.45 5.79
CA ASP A 145 1.67 -19.74 5.67
C ASP A 145 0.69 -20.90 5.43
N LEU A 146 -0.58 -20.64 5.12
CA LEU A 146 -1.64 -21.62 4.89
C LEU A 146 -1.94 -22.51 6.09
N MET A 147 -1.63 -22.04 7.30
CA MET A 147 -1.89 -22.78 8.52
C MET A 147 -3.31 -22.54 9.03
N THR A 148 -4.07 -23.62 9.16
CA THR A 148 -5.37 -23.61 9.83
C THR A 148 -5.20 -23.50 11.35
N PRO A 149 -6.24 -23.09 12.13
CA PRO A 149 -6.17 -23.10 13.59
C PRO A 149 -5.73 -24.43 14.19
N ALA A 150 -6.21 -25.56 13.63
CA ALA A 150 -5.82 -26.88 14.07
C ALA A 150 -4.33 -27.20 13.84
N GLN A 151 -3.79 -26.77 12.69
CA GLN A 151 -2.35 -26.92 12.39
C GLN A 151 -1.50 -26.00 13.27
N ALA A 152 -1.94 -24.77 13.53
CA ALA A 152 -1.29 -23.87 14.46
C ALA A 152 -1.22 -24.45 15.87
N ALA A 153 -2.32 -25.04 16.36
CA ALA A 153 -2.36 -25.74 17.65
C ALA A 153 -1.43 -26.94 17.70
N ALA A 154 -1.39 -27.74 16.65
CA ALA A 154 -0.52 -28.91 16.56
C ALA A 154 0.98 -28.57 16.50
N SER A 155 1.33 -27.41 15.95
CA SER A 155 2.72 -26.94 15.82
C SER A 155 3.21 -26.10 17.01
N ALA A 156 2.34 -25.78 17.97
CA ALA A 156 2.65 -24.92 19.11
C ALA A 156 3.74 -25.53 20.01
N LYS A 157 4.84 -24.78 20.20
CA LYS A 157 6.01 -25.25 20.96
C LYS A 157 6.02 -24.80 22.43
N GLY A 158 5.31 -23.72 22.76
CA GLY A 158 5.26 -23.11 24.08
C GLY A 158 3.84 -22.79 24.55
N GLU A 159 3.70 -22.38 25.81
CA GLU A 159 2.42 -22.01 26.40
C GLU A 159 1.78 -20.82 25.63
N ARG A 160 2.58 -19.81 25.30
CA ARG A 160 2.15 -18.66 24.50
C ARG A 160 1.61 -19.07 23.14
N ASP A 161 2.32 -19.94 22.41
CA ASP A 161 1.88 -20.41 21.10
C ASP A 161 0.55 -21.17 21.20
N ARG A 162 0.35 -21.94 22.26
CA ARG A 162 -0.92 -22.64 22.51
C ARG A 162 -2.08 -21.68 22.76
N ILE A 163 -1.84 -20.63 23.56
CA ILE A 163 -2.84 -19.59 23.82
C ILE A 163 -3.17 -18.86 22.51
N PHE A 164 -2.18 -18.48 21.73
CA PHE A 164 -2.38 -17.79 20.46
C PHE A 164 -3.11 -18.68 19.44
N ALA A 165 -2.79 -19.97 19.36
CA ALA A 165 -3.50 -20.91 18.50
C ALA A 165 -4.95 -21.12 18.94
N HIS A 166 -5.22 -21.12 20.26
CA HIS A 166 -6.58 -21.16 20.79
C HIS A 166 -7.35 -19.88 20.41
N CYS A 167 -6.75 -18.69 20.57
CA CYS A 167 -7.34 -17.42 20.15
C CYS A 167 -7.62 -17.40 18.64
N TYR A 168 -6.72 -17.94 17.82
CA TYR A 168 -6.93 -18.08 16.39
C TYR A 168 -8.15 -18.98 16.08
N GLY A 169 -8.32 -20.08 16.83
CA GLY A 169 -9.51 -20.93 16.70
C GLY A 169 -10.81 -20.22 17.02
N LEU A 170 -10.84 -19.43 18.11
CA LEU A 170 -12.00 -18.62 18.48
C LEU A 170 -12.29 -17.55 17.41
N TYR A 171 -11.27 -16.88 16.92
CA TYR A 171 -11.37 -15.86 15.87
C TYR A 171 -11.94 -16.46 14.57
N ASP A 172 -11.36 -17.55 14.08
CA ASP A 172 -11.81 -18.24 12.86
C ASP A 172 -13.26 -18.73 12.98
N ALA A 173 -13.63 -19.29 14.13
CA ALA A 173 -15.00 -19.74 14.39
C ALA A 173 -16.00 -18.58 14.38
N HIS A 174 -15.66 -17.44 14.97
CA HIS A 174 -16.49 -16.25 14.98
C HIS A 174 -16.65 -15.67 13.58
N MET A 175 -15.54 -15.53 12.84
CA MET A 175 -15.54 -15.03 11.46
C MET A 175 -16.44 -15.86 10.55
N LYS A 176 -16.38 -17.19 10.66
CA LYS A 176 -17.23 -18.13 9.92
C LYS A 176 -18.70 -18.00 10.32
N ALA A 177 -18.99 -17.93 11.61
CA ALA A 177 -20.35 -17.80 12.10
C ALA A 177 -21.02 -16.50 11.65
N CYS A 178 -20.26 -15.40 11.61
CA CYS A 178 -20.73 -14.09 11.17
C CYS A 178 -20.66 -13.87 9.65
N ASN A 179 -20.17 -14.85 8.89
CA ASN A 179 -19.96 -14.74 7.43
C ASN A 179 -19.08 -13.53 7.06
N VAL A 180 -17.98 -13.38 7.76
CA VAL A 180 -17.04 -12.27 7.64
C VAL A 180 -15.65 -12.79 7.26
N LEU A 181 -14.94 -12.01 6.48
CA LEU A 181 -13.56 -12.27 6.05
C LEU A 181 -12.67 -11.10 6.44
N ASP A 182 -11.45 -11.38 6.82
CA ASP A 182 -10.41 -10.38 6.90
C ASP A 182 -9.56 -10.32 5.61
N PHE A 183 -8.58 -9.44 5.60
CA PHE A 183 -7.73 -9.23 4.44
C PHE A 183 -6.93 -10.49 4.04
N ASP A 184 -6.41 -11.23 5.03
CA ASP A 184 -5.63 -12.46 4.76
C ASP A 184 -6.50 -13.58 4.20
N ASP A 185 -7.78 -13.64 4.58
CA ASP A 185 -8.73 -14.64 4.08
C ASP A 185 -8.97 -14.51 2.57
N LEU A 186 -8.79 -13.32 2.01
CA LEU A 186 -8.95 -13.09 0.57
C LEU A 186 -7.94 -13.89 -0.29
N ILE A 187 -6.84 -14.30 0.30
CA ILE A 187 -5.83 -15.17 -0.34
C ILE A 187 -5.94 -16.59 0.18
N LEU A 188 -6.06 -16.75 1.51
CA LEU A 188 -6.11 -18.06 2.17
C LEU A 188 -7.26 -18.92 1.65
N LEU A 189 -8.49 -18.41 1.66
CA LEU A 189 -9.67 -19.21 1.32
C LEU A 189 -9.70 -19.65 -0.14
N PRO A 190 -9.41 -18.79 -1.14
CA PRO A 190 -9.27 -19.25 -2.52
C PRO A 190 -8.20 -20.33 -2.68
N THR A 191 -7.06 -20.16 -2.01
CA THR A 191 -5.95 -21.11 -2.09
C THR A 191 -6.37 -22.47 -1.55
N LEU A 192 -6.95 -22.52 -0.35
CA LEU A 192 -7.44 -23.75 0.26
C LEU A 192 -8.57 -24.40 -0.58
N LEU A 193 -9.45 -23.59 -1.14
CA LEU A 193 -10.52 -24.09 -2.01
C LEU A 193 -9.96 -24.79 -3.26
N LEU A 194 -9.04 -24.12 -3.95
CA LEU A 194 -8.41 -24.67 -5.15
C LEU A 194 -7.53 -25.90 -4.85
N GLN A 195 -6.98 -26.02 -3.65
CA GLN A 195 -6.27 -27.24 -3.22
C GLN A 195 -7.23 -28.43 -3.05
N ARG A 196 -8.39 -28.20 -2.43
CA ARG A 196 -9.31 -29.27 -2.01
C ARG A 196 -10.35 -29.63 -3.06
N ASN A 197 -10.72 -28.71 -3.94
CA ASN A 197 -11.78 -28.88 -4.91
C ASN A 197 -11.21 -28.83 -6.34
N GLU A 198 -11.09 -30.02 -6.94
CA GLU A 198 -10.52 -30.19 -8.28
C GLU A 198 -11.39 -29.55 -9.36
N GLU A 199 -12.72 -29.68 -9.26
CA GLU A 199 -13.65 -29.11 -10.25
C GLU A 199 -13.54 -27.56 -10.29
N VAL A 200 -13.49 -26.92 -9.11
CA VAL A 200 -13.30 -25.45 -9.00
C VAL A 200 -11.93 -25.08 -9.56
N ARG A 201 -10.88 -25.85 -9.21
CA ARG A 201 -9.53 -25.61 -9.71
C ARG A 201 -9.44 -25.68 -11.23
N GLU A 202 -9.99 -26.71 -11.85
CA GLU A 202 -10.01 -26.85 -13.30
C GLU A 202 -10.80 -25.74 -14.00
N ARG A 203 -11.92 -25.31 -13.41
CA ARG A 203 -12.72 -24.19 -13.91
C ARG A 203 -11.89 -22.90 -13.96
N TRP A 204 -11.15 -22.59 -12.90
CA TRP A 204 -10.30 -21.41 -12.85
C TRP A 204 -9.06 -21.52 -13.73
N GLN A 205 -8.45 -22.70 -13.85
CA GLN A 205 -7.34 -22.94 -14.80
C GLN A 205 -7.81 -22.78 -16.26
N ASN A 206 -9.03 -23.15 -16.59
CA ASN A 206 -9.61 -22.95 -17.92
C ASN A 206 -9.99 -21.49 -18.17
N LYS A 207 -10.34 -20.76 -17.14
CA LYS A 207 -10.62 -19.31 -17.23
C LYS A 207 -9.34 -18.50 -17.39
N ILE A 208 -8.31 -18.77 -16.60
CA ILE A 208 -7.01 -18.10 -16.66
C ILE A 208 -6.03 -19.01 -17.40
N ARG A 209 -5.90 -18.80 -18.71
CA ARG A 209 -5.01 -19.61 -19.55
C ARG A 209 -3.58 -19.10 -19.60
N TYR A 210 -3.39 -17.83 -19.31
CA TYR A 210 -2.09 -17.20 -19.16
C TYR A 210 -2.09 -16.25 -17.97
N LEU A 211 -1.14 -16.42 -17.06
CA LEU A 211 -1.01 -15.60 -15.84
C LEU A 211 0.29 -14.78 -15.90
N LEU A 212 0.17 -13.49 -15.64
CA LEU A 212 1.31 -12.61 -15.42
C LEU A 212 1.28 -12.11 -13.96
N VAL A 213 2.43 -12.08 -13.31
CA VAL A 213 2.56 -11.56 -11.95
C VAL A 213 3.73 -10.60 -11.90
N ASP A 214 3.47 -9.36 -11.44
CA ASP A 214 4.52 -8.37 -11.19
C ASP A 214 4.96 -8.41 -9.72
N GLU A 215 6.17 -7.89 -9.44
CA GLU A 215 6.78 -7.83 -8.10
C GLU A 215 6.77 -9.16 -7.35
N TYR A 216 7.07 -10.25 -8.04
CA TYR A 216 6.92 -11.62 -7.53
C TYR A 216 7.75 -11.92 -6.28
N GLN A 217 8.85 -11.20 -6.03
CA GLN A 217 9.65 -11.29 -4.81
C GLN A 217 8.89 -10.90 -3.54
N ASP A 218 7.79 -10.19 -3.67
CA ASP A 218 6.96 -9.75 -2.54
C ASP A 218 5.85 -10.76 -2.18
N THR A 219 5.77 -11.89 -2.89
CA THR A 219 4.79 -12.94 -2.61
C THR A 219 5.09 -13.67 -1.30
N ASN A 220 4.02 -13.97 -0.55
CA ASN A 220 4.06 -14.88 0.58
C ASN A 220 3.76 -16.33 0.14
N THR A 221 3.75 -17.27 1.09
CA THR A 221 3.48 -18.69 0.81
C THR A 221 2.09 -18.91 0.21
N SER A 222 1.05 -18.27 0.75
CA SER A 222 -0.31 -18.38 0.24
C SER A 222 -0.43 -17.90 -1.21
N GLN A 223 0.17 -16.76 -1.54
CA GLN A 223 0.15 -16.20 -2.89
C GLN A 223 0.94 -17.08 -3.87
N TYR A 224 2.09 -17.61 -3.44
CA TYR A 224 2.87 -18.55 -4.23
C TYR A 224 2.06 -19.81 -4.58
N GLU A 225 1.40 -20.43 -3.59
CA GLU A 225 0.55 -21.61 -3.80
C GLU A 225 -0.67 -21.28 -4.67
N LEU A 226 -1.28 -20.12 -4.49
CA LEU A 226 -2.38 -19.66 -5.35
C LEU A 226 -1.95 -19.59 -6.82
N VAL A 227 -0.78 -19.01 -7.09
CA VAL A 227 -0.22 -18.96 -8.46
C VAL A 227 -0.04 -20.36 -9.02
N LYS A 228 0.58 -21.29 -8.27
CA LYS A 228 0.78 -22.69 -8.69
C LYS A 228 -0.54 -23.39 -9.05
N LEU A 229 -1.55 -23.22 -8.21
CA LEU A 229 -2.86 -23.82 -8.41
C LEU A 229 -3.57 -23.26 -9.65
N LEU A 230 -3.44 -21.96 -9.91
CA LEU A 230 -4.06 -21.31 -11.06
C LEU A 230 -3.38 -21.68 -12.39
N VAL A 231 -2.06 -21.81 -12.41
CA VAL A 231 -1.35 -22.14 -13.65
C VAL A 231 -1.40 -23.63 -13.97
N GLY A 232 -1.47 -24.49 -12.95
CA GLY A 232 -1.56 -25.93 -13.07
C GLY A 232 -0.46 -26.56 -13.93
N GLN A 233 -0.73 -27.71 -14.53
CA GLN A 233 0.23 -28.44 -15.37
C GLN A 233 0.55 -27.73 -16.70
N ARG A 234 -0.32 -26.85 -17.18
CA ARG A 234 -0.05 -26.07 -18.40
C ARG A 234 1.13 -25.14 -18.24
N ALA A 235 1.37 -24.68 -17.02
CA ALA A 235 2.47 -23.80 -16.63
C ALA A 235 2.68 -22.60 -17.60
N ARG A 236 1.59 -22.00 -18.07
CA ARG A 236 1.61 -20.83 -18.96
C ARG A 236 1.56 -19.56 -18.14
N PHE A 237 2.73 -19.09 -17.75
CA PHE A 237 2.82 -17.87 -16.94
C PHE A 237 4.14 -17.12 -17.16
N THR A 238 4.12 -15.86 -16.81
CA THR A 238 5.31 -15.04 -16.67
C THR A 238 5.26 -14.32 -15.33
N VAL A 239 6.25 -14.52 -14.51
CA VAL A 239 6.44 -13.75 -13.28
C VAL A 239 7.63 -12.81 -13.47
N VAL A 240 7.48 -11.59 -12.97
CA VAL A 240 8.50 -10.55 -13.03
C VAL A 240 8.90 -10.18 -11.61
N GLY A 241 10.18 -10.16 -11.31
CA GLY A 241 10.64 -9.87 -9.96
C GLY A 241 12.09 -9.41 -9.90
N ASP A 242 12.44 -8.91 -8.73
CA ASP A 242 13.76 -8.44 -8.36
C ASP A 242 14.01 -8.71 -6.88
N ASP A 243 14.80 -9.72 -6.55
CA ASP A 243 15.11 -10.09 -5.16
C ASP A 243 15.80 -8.96 -4.38
N ASP A 244 16.55 -8.08 -5.06
CA ASP A 244 17.16 -6.90 -4.44
C ASP A 244 16.14 -5.81 -4.07
N GLN A 245 14.91 -5.89 -4.53
CA GLN A 245 13.81 -5.01 -4.17
C GLN A 245 12.80 -5.66 -3.20
N SER A 246 13.15 -6.77 -2.57
CA SER A 246 12.31 -7.41 -1.54
C SER A 246 12.46 -6.67 -0.20
N ILE A 247 11.47 -5.85 0.14
CA ILE A 247 11.45 -4.98 1.34
C ILE A 247 10.18 -5.15 2.18
N TYR A 248 9.45 -6.25 2.02
CA TYR A 248 8.21 -6.54 2.72
C TYR A 248 8.24 -7.88 3.47
N SER A 249 9.40 -8.30 3.97
CA SER A 249 9.50 -9.55 4.75
C SER A 249 8.65 -9.48 6.02
N TRP A 250 8.54 -8.31 6.64
CA TRP A 250 7.66 -8.05 7.78
C TRP A 250 6.15 -8.22 7.47
N ARG A 251 5.76 -8.29 6.18
CA ARG A 251 4.44 -8.66 5.69
C ARG A 251 4.36 -10.11 5.19
N GLY A 252 5.37 -10.93 5.48
CA GLY A 252 5.45 -12.31 5.05
C GLY A 252 5.97 -12.52 3.63
N ALA A 253 6.49 -11.49 2.96
CA ALA A 253 7.13 -11.65 1.65
C ALA A 253 8.33 -12.60 1.75
N ARG A 254 8.44 -13.50 0.77
CA ARG A 254 9.50 -14.52 0.71
C ARG A 254 10.21 -14.48 -0.66
N PRO A 255 11.35 -13.80 -0.77
CA PRO A 255 12.11 -13.77 -2.02
C PRO A 255 12.58 -15.17 -2.46
N GLN A 256 12.65 -16.14 -1.52
CA GLN A 256 12.90 -17.55 -1.79
C GLN A 256 11.85 -18.18 -2.73
N ASN A 257 10.66 -17.60 -2.86
CA ASN A 257 9.65 -18.03 -3.82
C ASN A 257 10.17 -17.97 -5.28
N LEU A 258 11.11 -17.07 -5.57
CA LEU A 258 11.79 -17.03 -6.87
C LEU A 258 12.64 -18.30 -7.12
N VAL A 259 13.26 -18.84 -6.07
CA VAL A 259 14.05 -20.09 -6.15
C VAL A 259 13.13 -21.30 -6.28
N LEU A 260 12.03 -21.31 -5.53
CA LEU A 260 11.08 -22.42 -5.53
C LEU A 260 10.46 -22.64 -6.92
N LEU A 261 10.32 -21.58 -7.72
CA LEU A 261 9.86 -21.71 -9.11
C LEU A 261 10.72 -22.65 -9.94
N SER A 262 12.03 -22.62 -9.78
CA SER A 262 12.95 -23.50 -10.53
C SER A 262 12.79 -24.97 -10.13
N LYS A 263 12.38 -25.24 -8.88
CA LYS A 263 12.14 -26.59 -8.38
C LYS A 263 10.78 -27.12 -8.84
N ASP A 264 9.76 -26.27 -8.73
CA ASP A 264 8.38 -26.66 -9.05
C ASP A 264 8.11 -26.68 -10.55
N PHE A 265 8.86 -25.91 -11.33
CA PHE A 265 8.76 -25.81 -12.78
C PHE A 265 10.13 -26.03 -13.44
N PRO A 266 10.56 -27.29 -13.66
CA PRO A 266 11.89 -27.60 -14.23
C PRO A 266 12.12 -26.99 -15.61
N ALA A 267 11.07 -26.71 -16.38
CA ALA A 267 11.14 -26.06 -17.70
C ALA A 267 11.16 -24.51 -17.62
N LEU A 268 11.35 -23.94 -16.42
CA LEU A 268 11.34 -22.50 -16.22
C LEU A 268 12.46 -21.81 -17.01
N GLN A 269 12.05 -20.89 -17.88
CA GLN A 269 13.00 -20.01 -18.59
C GLN A 269 13.26 -18.76 -17.75
N VAL A 270 14.52 -18.52 -17.42
CA VAL A 270 14.95 -17.32 -16.70
C VAL A 270 15.53 -16.31 -17.70
N ILE A 271 14.98 -15.11 -17.71
CA ILE A 271 15.43 -14.01 -18.57
C ILE A 271 15.83 -12.84 -17.68
N LYS A 272 17.05 -12.31 -17.86
CA LYS A 272 17.58 -11.18 -17.08
C LYS A 272 17.42 -9.87 -17.83
N LEU A 273 16.91 -8.84 -17.16
CA LEU A 273 16.84 -7.47 -17.67
C LEU A 273 17.77 -6.59 -16.83
N GLU A 274 18.95 -6.31 -17.34
CA GLU A 274 20.02 -5.61 -16.62
C GLU A 274 20.21 -4.16 -17.10
N GLN A 275 19.71 -3.81 -18.28
CA GLN A 275 19.75 -2.44 -18.77
C GLN A 275 18.74 -1.55 -18.06
N ASN A 276 19.23 -0.53 -17.38
CA ASN A 276 18.44 0.46 -16.66
C ASN A 276 18.21 1.70 -17.56
N TYR A 277 16.98 2.17 -17.61
CA TYR A 277 16.54 3.33 -18.38
C TYR A 277 16.17 4.54 -17.52
N ARG A 278 16.41 4.45 -16.21
CA ARG A 278 16.00 5.46 -15.24
C ARG A 278 17.16 6.32 -14.77
N SER A 279 18.23 5.70 -14.31
CA SER A 279 19.26 6.35 -13.50
C SER A 279 20.56 6.52 -14.28
N SER A 280 21.34 7.55 -13.92
CA SER A 280 22.71 7.72 -14.40
C SER A 280 23.62 6.58 -13.96
N GLY A 281 24.73 6.40 -14.67
CA GLY A 281 25.68 5.31 -14.39
C GLY A 281 26.30 5.38 -13.00
N ARG A 282 26.53 6.57 -12.45
CA ARG A 282 27.10 6.76 -11.12
C ARG A 282 26.14 6.31 -10.02
N ILE A 283 24.87 6.65 -10.14
CA ILE A 283 23.82 6.18 -9.22
C ILE A 283 23.75 4.65 -9.24
N LEU A 284 23.76 4.04 -10.43
CA LEU A 284 23.73 2.57 -10.56
C LEU A 284 24.98 1.89 -10.04
N LYS A 285 26.16 2.49 -10.22
CA LYS A 285 27.41 1.97 -9.62
C LYS A 285 27.30 1.93 -8.11
N ALA A 286 26.79 3.00 -7.48
CA ALA A 286 26.58 3.04 -6.05
C ALA A 286 25.57 1.97 -5.60
N ALA A 287 24.43 1.83 -6.29
CA ALA A 287 23.45 0.82 -6.00
C ALA A 287 23.98 -0.62 -6.14
N ASN A 288 24.71 -0.90 -7.22
CA ASN A 288 25.32 -2.22 -7.45
C ASN A 288 26.35 -2.58 -6.36
N ILE A 289 27.19 -1.63 -5.95
CA ILE A 289 28.22 -1.87 -4.92
C ILE A 289 27.54 -2.08 -3.55
N LEU A 290 26.54 -1.28 -3.21
CA LEU A 290 25.81 -1.44 -1.97
C LEU A 290 25.17 -2.83 -1.87
N ILE A 291 24.40 -3.20 -2.89
CA ILE A 291 23.61 -4.44 -2.84
C ILE A 291 24.48 -5.70 -2.96
N ALA A 292 25.68 -5.59 -3.52
CA ALA A 292 26.64 -6.70 -3.60
C ALA A 292 27.07 -7.24 -2.22
N ASN A 293 26.85 -6.49 -1.14
CA ASN A 293 27.10 -6.94 0.23
C ASN A 293 26.01 -7.90 0.76
N ASN A 294 24.87 -8.02 0.07
CA ASN A 294 23.84 -8.99 0.42
C ASN A 294 24.09 -10.35 -0.25
N PRO A 295 23.61 -11.45 0.34
CA PRO A 295 23.52 -12.72 -0.38
C PRO A 295 22.50 -12.58 -1.52
N HIS A 296 22.89 -13.01 -2.72
CA HIS A 296 22.03 -12.99 -3.90
C HIS A 296 21.48 -14.36 -4.23
N VAL A 297 20.20 -14.38 -4.61
CA VAL A 297 19.57 -15.54 -5.22
C VAL A 297 20.00 -15.67 -6.70
N PHE A 298 20.08 -14.53 -7.38
CA PHE A 298 20.49 -14.44 -8.78
C PHE A 298 21.51 -13.31 -8.96
N GLU A 299 22.63 -13.64 -9.54
CA GLU A 299 23.60 -12.61 -9.91
C GLU A 299 23.07 -11.76 -11.06
N LYS A 300 23.04 -10.46 -10.86
CA LYS A 300 22.70 -9.45 -11.85
C LYS A 300 23.47 -8.17 -11.61
N ARG A 301 23.71 -7.40 -12.66
CA ARG A 301 24.42 -6.13 -12.58
C ARG A 301 23.73 -5.12 -13.49
N LEU A 302 23.19 -4.07 -12.89
CA LEU A 302 22.56 -3.00 -13.65
C LEU A 302 23.60 -2.15 -14.36
N PHE A 303 23.29 -1.76 -15.60
CA PHE A 303 24.07 -0.79 -16.37
C PHE A 303 23.14 0.20 -17.06
N SER A 304 23.64 1.38 -17.38
CA SER A 304 22.90 2.46 -18.05
C SER A 304 23.71 3.05 -19.19
N GLU A 305 23.00 3.46 -20.23
CA GLU A 305 23.55 4.24 -21.36
C GLU A 305 23.22 5.75 -21.24
N LEU A 306 22.62 6.19 -20.10
CA LEU A 306 22.24 7.59 -19.86
C LEU A 306 23.40 8.51 -19.46
N GLY A 307 24.65 8.02 -19.59
CA GLY A 307 25.85 8.73 -19.15
C GLY A 307 26.19 8.47 -17.67
N TYR A 308 27.38 8.92 -17.26
CA TYR A 308 27.89 8.62 -15.91
C TYR A 308 27.16 9.45 -14.84
N GLY A 309 26.80 10.68 -15.13
CA GLY A 309 26.08 11.58 -14.23
C GLY A 309 26.96 12.35 -13.26
N THR A 310 26.33 13.19 -12.45
CA THR A 310 26.97 14.01 -11.43
C THR A 310 27.43 13.17 -10.24
N GLU A 311 28.36 13.70 -9.46
CA GLU A 311 28.82 13.11 -8.20
C GLU A 311 27.71 13.09 -7.16
N LEU A 312 27.72 12.08 -6.29
CA LEU A 312 26.77 11.93 -5.23
C LEU A 312 27.17 12.80 -4.04
N LYS A 313 26.25 13.60 -3.53
CA LYS A 313 26.53 14.50 -2.41
C LYS A 313 26.20 13.86 -1.07
N VAL A 314 27.01 14.14 -0.07
CA VAL A 314 26.75 13.80 1.33
C VAL A 314 26.82 15.08 2.16
N LEU A 315 25.67 15.49 2.70
CA LEU A 315 25.54 16.71 3.52
C LEU A 315 25.55 16.33 5.00
N SER A 316 26.53 16.85 5.73
CA SER A 316 26.56 16.72 7.19
C SER A 316 25.85 17.91 7.83
N ALA A 317 24.90 17.65 8.71
CA ALA A 317 24.18 18.65 9.49
C ALA A 317 24.50 18.53 10.98
N ASN A 318 24.29 19.61 11.76
CA ASN A 318 24.52 19.55 13.20
C ASN A 318 23.42 18.76 13.91
N ASN A 319 22.16 18.97 13.51
CA ASN A 319 20.99 18.31 14.04
C ASN A 319 19.90 18.18 12.96
N GLU A 320 18.75 17.59 13.32
CA GLU A 320 17.63 17.37 12.40
C GLU A 320 17.01 18.65 11.82
N GLU A 321 17.00 19.76 12.58
CA GLU A 321 16.49 21.03 12.07
C GLU A 321 17.44 21.63 11.03
N HIS A 322 18.74 21.59 11.31
CA HIS A 322 19.77 22.03 10.36
C HIS A 322 19.84 21.12 9.12
N GLU A 323 19.55 19.81 9.27
CA GLU A 323 19.41 18.89 8.13
C GLU A 323 18.29 19.35 7.19
N ALA A 324 17.11 19.64 7.75
CA ALA A 324 15.97 20.10 6.98
C ALA A 324 16.20 21.48 6.34
N GLU A 325 16.89 22.39 7.05
CA GLU A 325 17.30 23.69 6.52
C GLU A 325 18.25 23.54 5.33
N ARG A 326 19.26 22.70 5.44
CA ARG A 326 20.22 22.45 4.34
C ARG A 326 19.54 21.84 3.12
N VAL A 327 18.74 20.81 3.30
CA VAL A 327 18.01 20.15 2.21
C VAL A 327 17.09 21.14 1.51
N THR A 328 16.31 21.91 2.28
CA THR A 328 15.38 22.91 1.71
C THR A 328 16.14 24.02 0.99
N GLY A 329 17.24 24.50 1.56
CA GLY A 329 18.08 25.52 0.93
C GLY A 329 18.71 25.07 -0.38
N GLU A 330 19.23 23.83 -0.43
CA GLU A 330 19.74 23.26 -1.67
C GLU A 330 18.65 23.05 -2.73
N LEU A 331 17.50 22.56 -2.31
CA LEU A 331 16.34 22.35 -3.20
C LEU A 331 15.92 23.69 -3.83
N ILE A 332 15.79 24.75 -3.04
CA ILE A 332 15.46 26.11 -3.53
C ILE A 332 16.50 26.59 -4.52
N ALA A 333 17.78 26.49 -4.16
CA ALA A 333 18.87 26.93 -5.03
C ALA A 333 18.89 26.16 -6.37
N HIS A 334 18.73 24.85 -6.30
CA HIS A 334 18.69 23.98 -7.47
C HIS A 334 17.47 24.27 -8.36
N HIS A 335 16.29 24.40 -7.76
CA HIS A 335 15.05 24.76 -8.44
C HIS A 335 15.19 26.08 -9.20
N PHE A 336 15.74 27.10 -8.55
CA PHE A 336 15.94 28.42 -9.16
C PHE A 336 16.93 28.39 -10.32
N VAL A 337 18.08 27.72 -10.14
CA VAL A 337 19.16 27.68 -11.13
C VAL A 337 18.76 26.85 -12.36
N ASN A 338 18.13 25.70 -12.15
CA ASN A 338 17.85 24.72 -13.20
C ASN A 338 16.42 24.84 -13.77
N LYS A 339 15.59 25.74 -13.24
CA LYS A 339 14.20 25.94 -13.64
C LYS A 339 13.38 24.65 -13.66
N THR A 340 13.57 23.83 -12.63
CA THR A 340 12.88 22.55 -12.42
C THR A 340 11.50 22.78 -11.80
N GLU A 341 10.68 21.75 -11.74
CA GLU A 341 9.41 21.77 -11.02
C GLU A 341 9.58 21.17 -9.62
N TYR A 342 8.72 21.52 -8.63
CA TYR A 342 8.79 20.98 -7.27
C TYR A 342 8.48 19.48 -7.25
N LYS A 343 7.64 18.98 -8.15
CA LYS A 343 7.35 17.54 -8.29
C LYS A 343 8.55 16.70 -8.73
N ASP A 344 9.62 17.34 -9.24
CA ASP A 344 10.85 16.66 -9.62
C ASP A 344 11.69 16.22 -8.40
N TYR A 345 11.35 16.70 -7.20
CA TYR A 345 12.10 16.45 -5.97
C TYR A 345 11.37 15.48 -5.05
N ALA A 346 12.12 14.54 -4.50
CA ALA A 346 11.66 13.65 -3.44
C ALA A 346 12.60 13.71 -2.24
N ILE A 347 12.03 13.76 -1.04
CA ILE A 347 12.73 13.61 0.23
C ILE A 347 12.30 12.26 0.80
N LEU A 348 13.23 11.31 0.83
CA LEU A 348 13.00 9.93 1.26
C LEU A 348 13.60 9.72 2.64
N TYR A 349 12.82 9.15 3.54
CA TYR A 349 13.23 8.86 4.91
C TYR A 349 12.81 7.45 5.33
N ARG A 350 13.44 6.94 6.40
CA ARG A 350 13.16 5.59 6.92
C ARG A 350 11.84 5.53 7.68
N GLY A 351 11.56 6.52 8.51
CA GLY A 351 10.38 6.56 9.39
C GLY A 351 9.58 7.86 9.27
N ASN A 352 8.26 7.74 9.38
CA ASN A 352 7.33 8.89 9.22
C ASN A 352 7.60 10.04 10.19
N HIS A 353 8.17 9.78 11.38
CA HIS A 353 8.49 10.83 12.34
C HIS A 353 9.52 11.85 11.82
N GLN A 354 10.35 11.45 10.85
CA GLN A 354 11.36 12.31 10.24
C GLN A 354 10.75 13.40 9.35
N SER A 355 9.53 13.24 8.86
CA SER A 355 8.90 14.21 7.95
C SER A 355 8.69 15.58 8.58
N ARG A 356 8.40 15.64 9.88
CA ARG A 356 7.94 16.86 10.57
C ARG A 356 8.87 18.05 10.43
N VAL A 357 10.18 17.84 10.52
CA VAL A 357 11.17 18.92 10.39
C VAL A 357 11.24 19.45 8.96
N PHE A 358 11.11 18.56 7.97
CA PHE A 358 11.06 18.93 6.55
C PHE A 358 9.76 19.66 6.21
N GLU A 359 8.61 19.20 6.72
CA GLU A 359 7.31 19.87 6.55
C GLU A 359 7.37 21.30 7.08
N LYS A 360 7.87 21.47 8.32
CA LYS A 360 8.05 22.78 8.95
C LYS A 360 8.90 23.71 8.08
N MET A 361 10.02 23.20 7.57
CA MET A 361 10.97 24.00 6.78
C MET A 361 10.43 24.35 5.40
N LEU A 362 9.78 23.41 4.72
CA LEU A 362 9.12 23.65 3.43
C LEU A 362 7.97 24.65 3.57
N MET A 363 7.18 24.56 4.64
CA MET A 363 6.08 25.48 4.93
C MET A 363 6.59 26.90 5.20
N GLN A 364 7.67 27.05 6.00
CA GLN A 364 8.29 28.35 6.28
C GLN A 364 8.80 29.02 4.99
N ASN A 365 9.28 28.25 4.03
CA ASN A 365 9.76 28.74 2.75
C ASN A 365 8.67 28.78 1.66
N ARG A 366 7.40 28.51 2.02
CA ARG A 366 6.24 28.51 1.10
C ARG A 366 6.40 27.56 -0.09
N ILE A 367 7.08 26.44 0.13
CA ILE A 367 7.24 25.39 -0.88
C ILE A 367 6.09 24.40 -0.75
N PRO A 368 5.34 24.15 -1.83
CA PRO A 368 4.28 23.15 -1.81
C PRO A 368 4.87 21.76 -1.68
N TYR A 369 4.29 20.93 -0.82
CA TYR A 369 4.72 19.55 -0.62
C TYR A 369 3.54 18.61 -0.41
N LYS A 370 3.78 17.33 -0.65
CA LYS A 370 2.85 16.23 -0.43
C LYS A 370 3.54 15.14 0.37
N ILE A 371 2.85 14.64 1.40
CA ILE A 371 3.30 13.47 2.14
C ILE A 371 2.61 12.26 1.56
N SER A 372 3.40 11.31 1.06
CA SER A 372 2.91 9.99 0.64
C SER A 372 3.13 8.98 1.77
N GLY A 373 2.11 8.16 2.06
CA GLY A 373 2.12 7.24 3.20
C GLY A 373 1.55 7.85 4.49
N GLY A 374 0.84 8.98 4.40
CA GLY A 374 0.01 9.55 5.47
C GLY A 374 -1.27 8.73 5.69
N THR A 375 -2.17 9.19 6.58
CA THR A 375 -3.44 8.53 6.85
C THR A 375 -4.25 8.39 5.56
N SER A 376 -4.52 7.15 5.15
CA SER A 376 -5.33 6.85 3.96
C SER A 376 -6.66 7.60 4.01
N PHE A 377 -7.19 7.98 2.84
CA PHE A 377 -8.52 8.59 2.73
C PHE A 377 -9.58 7.73 3.44
N PHE A 378 -9.55 6.42 3.23
CA PHE A 378 -10.51 5.48 3.82
C PHE A 378 -10.29 5.22 5.31
N SER A 379 -9.11 5.50 5.85
CA SER A 379 -8.82 5.40 7.29
C SER A 379 -9.31 6.60 8.10
N ARG A 380 -9.80 7.66 7.45
CA ARG A 380 -10.31 8.85 8.13
C ARG A 380 -11.61 8.55 8.87
N PRO A 381 -11.78 9.05 10.10
CA PRO A 381 -12.96 8.73 10.92
C PRO A 381 -14.28 8.98 10.21
N GLU A 382 -14.44 10.13 9.54
CA GLU A 382 -15.66 10.48 8.81
C GLU A 382 -15.98 9.52 7.67
N ILE A 383 -14.97 8.99 7.02
CA ILE A 383 -15.13 8.01 5.94
C ILE A 383 -15.49 6.64 6.52
N LYS A 384 -14.80 6.22 7.59
CA LYS A 384 -15.12 4.96 8.29
C LYS A 384 -16.55 4.95 8.84
N ASP A 385 -17.03 6.08 9.37
CA ASP A 385 -18.40 6.18 9.85
C ASP A 385 -19.39 5.93 8.73
N LEU A 386 -19.24 6.60 7.59
CA LEU A 386 -20.13 6.42 6.44
C LEU A 386 -20.03 5.03 5.83
N LEU A 387 -18.82 4.48 5.73
CA LEU A 387 -18.65 3.09 5.26
C LEU A 387 -19.34 2.09 6.19
N ALA A 388 -19.31 2.32 7.50
CA ALA A 388 -20.03 1.47 8.45
C ALA A 388 -21.55 1.53 8.23
N TYR A 389 -22.13 2.70 7.96
CA TYR A 389 -23.53 2.81 7.55
C TYR A 389 -23.82 1.99 6.29
N LEU A 390 -23.01 2.14 5.27
CA LEU A 390 -23.17 1.44 4.00
C LEU A 390 -23.00 -0.08 4.16
N ARG A 391 -22.09 -0.52 5.04
CA ARG A 391 -21.92 -1.93 5.37
C ARG A 391 -23.18 -2.52 5.99
N VAL A 392 -23.83 -1.83 6.92
CA VAL A 392 -25.09 -2.30 7.51
C VAL A 392 -26.22 -2.31 6.47
N LEU A 393 -26.28 -1.32 5.56
CA LEU A 393 -27.26 -1.32 4.47
C LEU A 393 -27.10 -2.52 3.54
N THR A 394 -25.87 -2.95 3.26
CA THR A 394 -25.59 -4.07 2.35
C THR A 394 -25.53 -5.42 3.06
N ASN A 395 -25.22 -5.43 4.35
CA ASN A 395 -25.19 -6.62 5.19
C ASN A 395 -25.75 -6.31 6.60
N PRO A 396 -27.03 -6.61 6.84
CA PRO A 396 -27.67 -6.41 8.14
C PRO A 396 -27.07 -7.22 9.30
N ASP A 397 -26.23 -8.22 8.97
CA ASP A 397 -25.61 -9.10 9.96
C ASP A 397 -24.21 -8.59 10.40
N ASP A 398 -23.81 -7.39 9.96
CA ASP A 398 -22.55 -6.78 10.34
C ASP A 398 -22.63 -6.03 11.68
N ASP A 399 -22.50 -6.76 12.77
CA ASP A 399 -22.59 -6.22 14.13
C ASP A 399 -21.50 -5.19 14.45
N SER A 400 -20.32 -5.35 13.91
CA SER A 400 -19.23 -4.39 14.09
C SER A 400 -19.58 -3.03 13.48
N ALA A 401 -20.07 -3.03 12.25
CA ALA A 401 -20.52 -1.82 11.58
C ALA A 401 -21.73 -1.20 12.31
N PHE A 402 -22.69 -2.02 12.77
CA PHE A 402 -23.83 -1.58 13.53
C PHE A 402 -23.43 -0.88 14.83
N LEU A 403 -22.55 -1.46 15.63
CA LEU A 403 -22.06 -0.87 16.88
C LEU A 403 -21.32 0.45 16.63
N ARG A 404 -20.63 0.60 15.52
CA ARG A 404 -19.98 1.86 15.17
C ARG A 404 -20.98 2.97 14.89
N ILE A 405 -22.07 2.69 14.19
CA ILE A 405 -23.02 3.71 13.73
C ILE A 405 -24.14 4.02 14.72
N VAL A 406 -24.45 3.13 15.63
CA VAL A 406 -25.64 3.24 16.49
C VAL A 406 -25.72 4.56 17.27
N ASN A 407 -24.56 5.12 17.65
CA ASN A 407 -24.41 6.43 18.31
C ASN A 407 -23.50 7.41 17.54
N THR A 408 -23.35 7.25 16.25
CA THR A 408 -22.59 8.18 15.39
C THR A 408 -23.45 8.63 14.22
N PRO A 409 -24.07 9.82 14.24
CA PRO A 409 -24.15 10.82 15.32
C PRO A 409 -24.81 10.33 16.60
N LYS A 410 -24.64 11.09 17.71
CA LYS A 410 -25.13 10.72 19.04
C LYS A 410 -26.67 10.59 19.06
N ARG A 411 -27.20 9.47 19.57
CA ARG A 411 -28.64 9.16 19.63
C ARG A 411 -29.15 8.81 21.03
N GLU A 412 -28.29 8.92 22.04
CA GLU A 412 -28.60 8.58 23.43
C GLU A 412 -29.01 7.10 23.67
N ILE A 413 -28.51 6.19 22.81
CA ILE A 413 -28.67 4.75 23.00
C ILE A 413 -27.55 4.29 23.94
N GLY A 414 -27.88 4.08 25.21
CA GLY A 414 -26.91 3.78 26.26
C GLY A 414 -26.30 2.38 26.13
N SER A 415 -25.13 2.19 26.75
CA SER A 415 -24.42 0.90 26.79
C SER A 415 -25.27 -0.23 27.37
N ALA A 416 -26.07 0.06 28.41
CA ALA A 416 -26.99 -0.92 28.98
C ALA A 416 -28.06 -1.40 27.98
N THR A 417 -28.55 -0.52 27.10
CA THR A 417 -29.47 -0.88 26.03
C THR A 417 -28.81 -1.79 25.02
N LEU A 418 -27.57 -1.47 24.61
CA LEU A 418 -26.80 -2.27 23.65
C LEU A 418 -26.41 -3.63 24.24
N GLN A 419 -26.05 -3.68 25.53
CA GLN A 419 -25.75 -4.94 26.22
C GLN A 419 -26.96 -5.87 26.21
N LYS A 420 -28.14 -5.38 26.61
CA LYS A 420 -29.40 -6.17 26.62
C LYS A 420 -29.78 -6.62 25.20
N LEU A 421 -29.59 -5.76 24.19
CA LEU A 421 -29.80 -6.12 22.80
C LEU A 421 -28.84 -7.24 22.39
N GLY A 422 -27.57 -7.16 22.79
CA GLY A 422 -26.56 -8.19 22.52
C GLY A 422 -26.91 -9.54 23.16
N GLU A 423 -27.31 -9.54 24.43
CA GLU A 423 -27.78 -10.74 25.15
C GLU A 423 -29.00 -11.37 24.45
N TRP A 424 -29.95 -10.53 24.03
CA TRP A 424 -31.15 -10.97 23.30
C TRP A 424 -30.78 -11.57 21.92
N ALA A 425 -29.92 -10.91 21.18
CA ALA A 425 -29.46 -11.35 19.87
C ALA A 425 -28.71 -12.69 19.94
N MET A 426 -27.81 -12.82 20.92
CA MET A 426 -27.00 -14.04 21.12
C MET A 426 -27.87 -15.25 21.45
N THR A 427 -28.87 -15.12 22.33
CA THR A 427 -29.77 -16.23 22.68
C THR A 427 -30.62 -16.72 21.50
N ARG A 428 -30.77 -15.92 20.45
CA ARG A 428 -31.59 -16.21 19.26
C ARG A 428 -30.77 -16.42 17.99
N ASN A 429 -29.44 -16.36 18.11
CA ASN A 429 -28.53 -16.46 16.97
C ASN A 429 -28.88 -15.47 15.84
N LYS A 430 -29.13 -14.21 16.21
CA LYS A 430 -29.43 -13.11 15.31
C LYS A 430 -28.36 -12.03 15.43
N SER A 431 -28.22 -11.21 14.39
CA SER A 431 -27.43 -9.98 14.48
C SER A 431 -28.15 -8.91 15.32
N LEU A 432 -27.40 -7.93 15.82
CA LEU A 432 -27.93 -6.82 16.62
C LEU A 432 -29.01 -6.05 15.86
N PHE A 433 -28.77 -5.74 14.60
CA PHE A 433 -29.74 -5.05 13.75
C PHE A 433 -31.01 -5.86 13.55
N THR A 434 -30.88 -7.13 13.17
CA THR A 434 -32.03 -8.02 12.97
C THR A 434 -32.82 -8.27 14.28
N ALA A 435 -32.11 -8.44 15.39
CA ALA A 435 -32.72 -8.64 16.71
C ALA A 435 -33.50 -7.41 17.19
N SER A 436 -33.13 -6.22 16.75
CA SER A 436 -33.82 -4.97 17.13
C SER A 436 -35.30 -4.93 16.68
N PHE A 437 -35.68 -5.74 15.70
CA PHE A 437 -37.05 -5.86 15.18
C PHE A 437 -37.89 -6.94 15.87
N ASP A 438 -37.32 -7.69 16.80
CA ASP A 438 -38.05 -8.76 17.49
C ASP A 438 -39.17 -8.20 18.40
N MET A 439 -40.37 -8.66 18.21
CA MET A 439 -41.53 -8.21 19.02
C MET A 439 -41.36 -8.46 20.51
N GLY A 440 -40.65 -9.52 20.90
CA GLY A 440 -40.39 -9.83 22.31
C GLY A 440 -39.33 -8.92 22.96
N LEU A 441 -38.56 -8.18 22.20
CA LEU A 441 -37.52 -7.30 22.74
C LEU A 441 -38.08 -6.22 23.66
N SER A 442 -39.29 -5.70 23.39
CA SER A 442 -39.96 -4.72 24.19
C SER A 442 -40.29 -5.16 25.61
N GLN A 443 -40.28 -6.48 25.89
CA GLN A 443 -40.47 -7.03 27.23
C GLN A 443 -39.15 -6.94 28.07
N THR A 444 -38.03 -6.90 27.42
CA THR A 444 -36.71 -6.89 28.07
C THR A 444 -36.08 -5.50 28.05
N LEU A 445 -36.35 -4.73 26.99
CA LEU A 445 -35.84 -3.39 26.78
C LEU A 445 -37.00 -2.39 26.79
N THR A 446 -36.90 -1.39 27.67
CA THR A 446 -37.90 -0.35 27.80
C THR A 446 -37.25 1.03 27.98
N GLY A 447 -38.03 2.10 27.82
CA GLY A 447 -37.60 3.47 28.06
C GLY A 447 -36.94 4.15 26.84
N ARG A 448 -36.39 5.34 27.09
CA ARG A 448 -35.89 6.25 26.03
C ARG A 448 -34.83 5.59 25.12
N GLY A 449 -33.92 4.77 25.66
CA GLY A 449 -32.91 4.09 24.87
C GLY A 449 -33.49 3.08 23.88
N TYR A 450 -34.53 2.35 24.29
CA TYR A 450 -35.25 1.44 23.39
C TYR A 450 -36.03 2.18 22.29
N GLU A 451 -36.70 3.28 22.65
CA GLU A 451 -37.41 4.10 21.66
C GLU A 451 -36.46 4.71 20.64
N ALA A 452 -35.30 5.21 21.09
CA ALA A 452 -34.26 5.73 20.21
C ALA A 452 -33.66 4.64 19.29
N LEU A 453 -33.40 3.46 19.83
CA LEU A 453 -32.95 2.31 19.05
C LEU A 453 -33.96 1.91 17.98
N THR A 454 -35.23 1.77 18.36
CA THR A 454 -36.31 1.38 17.45
C THR A 454 -36.49 2.40 16.33
N ARG A 455 -36.50 3.69 16.66
CA ARG A 455 -36.57 4.76 15.66
C ARG A 455 -35.44 4.73 14.68
N PHE A 456 -34.21 4.54 15.18
CA PHE A 456 -33.01 4.46 14.34
C PHE A 456 -33.04 3.25 13.43
N THR A 457 -33.32 2.06 13.96
CA THR A 457 -33.28 0.82 13.16
C THR A 457 -34.41 0.75 12.14
N HIS A 458 -35.59 1.26 12.44
CA HIS A 458 -36.68 1.35 11.46
C HIS A 458 -36.35 2.31 10.32
N TRP A 459 -35.84 3.50 10.65
CA TRP A 459 -35.37 4.44 9.64
C TRP A 459 -34.30 3.82 8.76
N LEU A 460 -33.29 3.15 9.36
CA LEU A 460 -32.21 2.50 8.60
C LEU A 460 -32.74 1.41 7.67
N ALA A 461 -33.76 0.65 8.12
CA ALA A 461 -34.43 -0.34 7.27
C ALA A 461 -35.21 0.27 6.09
N GLU A 462 -35.73 1.49 6.25
CA GLU A 462 -36.34 2.22 5.13
C GLU A 462 -35.29 2.65 4.10
N VAL A 463 -34.15 3.17 4.55
CA VAL A 463 -33.03 3.52 3.68
C VAL A 463 -32.50 2.28 2.96
N GLN A 464 -32.43 1.13 3.64
CA GLN A 464 -32.02 -0.14 3.05
C GLN A 464 -32.95 -0.55 1.90
N ARG A 465 -34.26 -0.47 2.10
CA ARG A 465 -35.26 -0.77 1.06
C ARG A 465 -35.15 0.17 -0.15
N LEU A 466 -34.86 1.46 0.12
CA LEU A 466 -34.61 2.43 -0.94
C LEU A 466 -33.33 2.09 -1.71
N ALA A 467 -32.28 1.64 -1.01
CA ALA A 467 -31.00 1.29 -1.62
C ALA A 467 -31.08 0.11 -2.61
N GLU A 468 -32.03 -0.79 -2.43
CA GLU A 468 -32.29 -1.90 -3.36
C GLU A 468 -32.84 -1.42 -4.72
N ARG A 469 -33.54 -0.29 -4.73
CA ARG A 469 -34.21 0.26 -5.94
C ARG A 469 -33.42 1.43 -6.53
N GLU A 470 -33.01 2.34 -5.68
CA GLU A 470 -32.40 3.62 -6.05
C GLU A 470 -31.16 3.88 -5.17
N PRO A 471 -30.05 3.18 -5.41
CA PRO A 471 -28.88 3.23 -4.51
C PRO A 471 -28.27 4.63 -4.36
N VAL A 472 -28.25 5.44 -5.42
CA VAL A 472 -27.74 6.83 -5.36
C VAL A 472 -28.63 7.72 -4.50
N ALA A 473 -29.95 7.60 -4.65
CA ALA A 473 -30.90 8.34 -3.83
C ALA A 473 -30.81 7.92 -2.36
N ALA A 474 -30.69 6.61 -2.09
CA ALA A 474 -30.58 6.08 -0.73
C ALA A 474 -29.32 6.60 -0.01
N VAL A 475 -28.19 6.66 -0.68
CA VAL A 475 -26.94 7.20 -0.07
C VAL A 475 -27.07 8.69 0.21
N ARG A 476 -27.70 9.44 -0.69
CA ARG A 476 -27.99 10.87 -0.46
C ARG A 476 -28.91 11.08 0.75
N ASP A 477 -30.01 10.35 0.81
CA ASP A 477 -30.96 10.38 1.92
C ASP A 477 -30.32 9.94 3.24
N LEU A 478 -29.39 8.97 3.21
CA LEU A 478 -28.60 8.56 4.35
C LEU A 478 -27.80 9.74 4.92
N ILE A 479 -27.01 10.41 4.11
CA ILE A 479 -26.11 11.51 4.56
C ILE A 479 -26.95 12.68 5.14
N HIS A 480 -28.06 13.02 4.50
CA HIS A 480 -28.96 14.05 5.01
C HIS A 480 -29.74 13.61 6.25
N GLY A 481 -30.22 12.36 6.26
CA GLY A 481 -31.07 11.85 7.35
C GLY A 481 -30.34 11.67 8.68
N ILE A 482 -28.99 11.45 8.64
CA ILE A 482 -28.16 11.38 9.86
C ILE A 482 -27.71 12.76 10.34
N ASP A 483 -27.92 13.83 9.55
CA ASP A 483 -27.43 15.20 9.83
C ASP A 483 -25.90 15.21 10.13
N TYR A 484 -25.14 14.54 9.27
CA TYR A 484 -23.73 14.28 9.52
C TYR A 484 -22.87 15.55 9.47
N GLU A 485 -23.31 16.54 8.70
CA GLU A 485 -22.64 17.84 8.62
C GLU A 485 -22.67 18.55 9.97
N SER A 486 -23.85 18.66 10.61
CA SER A 486 -23.97 19.23 11.96
C SER A 486 -23.12 18.48 12.98
N TRP A 487 -23.11 17.15 12.92
CA TRP A 487 -22.25 16.31 13.76
C TRP A 487 -20.76 16.60 13.58
N LEU A 488 -20.30 16.81 12.34
CA LEU A 488 -18.91 17.17 12.07
C LEU A 488 -18.56 18.55 12.65
N TYR A 489 -19.46 19.53 12.56
CA TYR A 489 -19.23 20.85 13.17
C TYR A 489 -19.19 20.79 14.71
N GLU A 490 -20.01 19.95 15.33
CA GLU A 490 -20.00 19.76 16.79
C GLU A 490 -18.74 19.04 17.30
N THR A 491 -18.21 18.08 16.53
CA THR A 491 -17.14 17.19 16.98
C THR A 491 -15.74 17.56 16.48
N SER A 492 -15.64 18.51 15.56
CA SER A 492 -14.35 18.95 15.02
C SER A 492 -13.73 20.07 15.85
N ALA A 493 -12.39 20.10 15.90
CA ALA A 493 -11.63 21.10 16.66
C ALA A 493 -11.83 22.55 16.15
N SER A 494 -12.27 22.73 14.89
CA SER A 494 -12.55 24.03 14.28
C SER A 494 -13.53 23.90 13.12
N PRO A 495 -14.25 24.98 12.75
CA PRO A 495 -15.12 25.00 11.57
C PRO A 495 -14.39 24.60 10.28
N LYS A 496 -13.15 25.07 10.10
CA LYS A 496 -12.32 24.71 8.94
C LYS A 496 -12.01 23.21 8.88
N ALA A 497 -11.81 22.57 10.04
CA ALA A 497 -11.63 21.12 10.12
C ALA A 497 -12.91 20.37 9.75
N ALA A 498 -14.09 20.85 10.18
CA ALA A 498 -15.39 20.31 9.79
C ALA A 498 -15.62 20.41 8.28
N GLU A 499 -15.36 21.58 7.69
CA GLU A 499 -15.46 21.77 6.23
C GLU A 499 -14.54 20.82 5.45
N MET A 500 -13.32 20.59 5.92
CA MET A 500 -12.39 19.65 5.30
C MET A 500 -12.91 18.22 5.36
N ARG A 501 -13.47 17.82 6.51
CA ARG A 501 -14.10 16.51 6.67
C ARG A 501 -15.31 16.35 5.78
N MET A 502 -16.14 17.40 5.66
CA MET A 502 -17.30 17.37 4.77
C MET A 502 -16.91 17.28 3.29
N LYS A 503 -15.79 17.90 2.88
CA LYS A 503 -15.21 17.70 1.54
C LYS A 503 -14.84 16.23 1.29
N ASN A 504 -14.31 15.54 2.29
CA ASN A 504 -14.01 14.12 2.18
C ASN A 504 -15.28 13.28 2.00
N VAL A 505 -16.33 13.60 2.74
CA VAL A 505 -17.66 12.96 2.61
C VAL A 505 -18.22 13.13 1.20
N ASN A 506 -18.19 14.37 0.68
CA ASN A 506 -18.66 14.67 -0.66
C ASN A 506 -17.83 13.96 -1.75
N GLN A 507 -16.53 13.83 -1.53
CA GLN A 507 -15.65 13.08 -2.44
C GLN A 507 -16.00 11.59 -2.46
N LEU A 508 -16.26 11.00 -1.29
CA LEU A 508 -16.71 9.60 -1.21
C LEU A 508 -18.02 9.41 -1.97
N PHE A 509 -18.98 10.31 -1.77
CA PHE A 509 -20.26 10.27 -2.46
C PHE A 509 -20.13 10.39 -3.98
N SER A 510 -19.26 11.27 -4.45
CA SER A 510 -18.96 11.42 -5.89
C SER A 510 -18.43 10.12 -6.50
N TRP A 511 -17.45 9.48 -5.85
CA TRP A 511 -16.91 8.20 -6.32
C TRP A 511 -17.94 7.08 -6.31
N MET A 512 -18.81 7.05 -5.27
CA MET A 512 -19.88 6.06 -5.23
C MET A 512 -20.87 6.23 -6.37
N THR A 513 -21.28 7.46 -6.62
CA THR A 513 -22.23 7.79 -7.69
C THR A 513 -21.67 7.36 -9.05
N GLU A 514 -20.42 7.68 -9.32
CA GLU A 514 -19.74 7.28 -10.56
C GLU A 514 -19.72 5.74 -10.74
N MET A 515 -19.45 5.00 -9.67
CA MET A 515 -19.44 3.54 -9.74
C MET A 515 -20.85 2.93 -9.87
N LEU A 516 -21.85 3.54 -9.23
CA LEU A 516 -23.23 3.06 -9.28
C LEU A 516 -23.90 3.35 -10.62
N GLU A 517 -23.59 4.48 -11.22
CA GLU A 517 -24.12 4.88 -12.54
C GLU A 517 -23.34 4.26 -13.69
N GLY A 518 -22.06 3.89 -13.45
CA GLY A 518 -21.15 3.40 -14.46
C GLY A 518 -20.62 4.50 -15.38
N SER A 519 -19.80 4.11 -16.35
CA SER A 519 -19.23 4.99 -17.36
C SER A 519 -19.33 4.35 -18.74
N GLU A 520 -18.88 5.06 -19.77
CA GLU A 520 -18.79 4.49 -21.12
C GLU A 520 -17.88 3.23 -21.18
N ILE A 521 -17.06 2.99 -20.14
CA ILE A 521 -16.05 1.93 -20.09
C ILE A 521 -16.41 0.86 -19.05
N ASP A 522 -16.94 1.28 -17.91
CA ASP A 522 -17.25 0.42 -16.76
C ASP A 522 -18.76 0.22 -16.64
N GLU A 523 -19.18 -1.04 -16.44
CA GLU A 523 -20.59 -1.36 -16.19
C GLU A 523 -21.02 -0.85 -14.81
N PRO A 524 -22.29 -0.40 -14.63
CA PRO A 524 -22.83 -0.01 -13.33
C PRO A 524 -22.65 -1.10 -12.28
N MET A 525 -22.23 -0.73 -11.10
CA MET A 525 -22.04 -1.64 -9.96
C MET A 525 -23.27 -1.62 -9.04
N THR A 526 -23.51 -2.71 -8.34
CA THR A 526 -24.46 -2.73 -7.23
C THR A 526 -23.86 -2.03 -6.01
N LEU A 527 -24.70 -1.54 -5.10
CA LEU A 527 -24.23 -0.92 -3.85
C LEU A 527 -23.32 -1.87 -3.05
N THR A 528 -23.66 -3.15 -2.98
CA THR A 528 -22.84 -4.17 -2.30
C THR A 528 -21.45 -4.28 -2.93
N GLN A 529 -21.35 -4.25 -4.26
CA GLN A 529 -20.07 -4.29 -4.95
C GLN A 529 -19.22 -3.03 -4.66
N VAL A 530 -19.85 -1.86 -4.66
CA VAL A 530 -19.18 -0.59 -4.34
C VAL A 530 -18.66 -0.60 -2.90
N VAL A 531 -19.49 -0.97 -1.93
CA VAL A 531 -19.12 -1.03 -0.51
C VAL A 531 -17.99 -2.03 -0.28
N THR A 532 -18.07 -3.22 -0.87
CA THR A 532 -17.00 -4.23 -0.78
C THR A 532 -15.70 -3.69 -1.38
N ARG A 533 -15.77 -3.00 -2.51
CA ARG A 533 -14.60 -2.41 -3.17
C ARG A 533 -13.96 -1.32 -2.31
N PHE A 534 -14.76 -0.46 -1.68
CA PHE A 534 -14.24 0.56 -0.77
C PHE A 534 -13.63 -0.03 0.50
N THR A 535 -14.25 -1.05 1.08
CA THR A 535 -13.68 -1.74 2.25
C THR A 535 -12.35 -2.40 1.89
N LEU A 536 -12.27 -3.05 0.73
CA LEU A 536 -11.01 -3.61 0.22
C LEU A 536 -9.97 -2.51 -0.04
N ARG A 537 -10.40 -1.38 -0.58
CA ARG A 537 -9.53 -0.24 -0.86
C ARG A 537 -8.95 0.37 0.41
N ASP A 538 -9.74 0.52 1.48
CA ASP A 538 -9.24 0.94 2.80
C ASP A 538 -8.13 0.00 3.31
N MET A 539 -8.31 -1.30 3.14
CA MET A 539 -7.31 -2.29 3.53
C MET A 539 -6.02 -2.21 2.70
N MET A 540 -6.11 -1.78 1.43
CA MET A 540 -4.97 -1.77 0.48
C MET A 540 -4.30 -0.40 0.33
N GLU A 541 -5.01 0.70 0.55
CA GLU A 541 -4.54 2.07 0.26
C GLU A 541 -4.00 2.80 1.49
N ARG A 542 -3.07 2.22 2.18
CA ARG A 542 -2.20 3.02 3.04
C ARG A 542 -1.16 3.75 2.17
N GLY A 543 -1.58 4.77 1.42
CA GLY A 543 -0.64 5.62 0.74
C GLY A 543 -0.95 6.23 -0.63
N GLU A 544 -2.18 6.23 -1.14
CA GLU A 544 -2.45 6.80 -2.46
C GLU A 544 -3.52 7.91 -2.43
N SER A 545 -3.10 9.15 -2.67
CA SER A 545 -4.00 10.25 -3.02
C SER A 545 -3.63 10.84 -4.37
N GLU A 546 -4.65 11.12 -5.17
CA GLU A 546 -4.57 11.59 -6.54
C GLU A 546 -4.23 13.09 -6.62
N GLU A 547 -3.63 13.45 -7.71
CA GLU A 547 -3.37 14.69 -8.46
C GLU A 547 -1.88 15.06 -8.54
N GLU A 548 -1.39 15.13 -9.77
CA GLU A 548 -0.06 15.64 -10.13
C GLU A 548 0.03 17.18 -9.93
N ALA A 549 -0.12 17.62 -8.69
CA ALA A 549 0.21 18.99 -8.36
C ALA A 549 1.74 19.17 -8.30
N ASP A 550 2.21 20.37 -8.67
CA ASP A 550 3.65 20.71 -8.59
C ASP A 550 4.07 20.85 -7.11
N GLN A 551 4.44 19.74 -6.49
CA GLN A 551 4.72 19.62 -5.05
C GLN A 551 5.91 18.69 -4.79
N VAL A 552 6.78 19.10 -3.85
CA VAL A 552 7.86 18.23 -3.35
C VAL A 552 7.26 16.98 -2.70
N GLN A 553 7.79 15.81 -3.04
CA GLN A 553 7.30 14.55 -2.52
C GLN A 553 8.06 14.13 -1.26
N LEU A 554 7.35 13.98 -0.16
CA LEU A 554 7.88 13.46 1.11
C LEU A 554 7.32 12.07 1.35
N MET A 555 8.18 11.07 1.52
CA MET A 555 7.72 9.70 1.74
C MET A 555 8.77 8.82 2.41
N THR A 556 8.30 7.74 3.00
CA THR A 556 9.21 6.68 3.46
C THR A 556 9.85 5.96 2.28
N LEU A 557 11.00 5.35 2.53
CA LEU A 557 11.68 4.49 1.54
C LEU A 557 10.75 3.38 1.02
N HIS A 558 9.94 2.77 1.89
CA HIS A 558 8.96 1.76 1.49
C HIS A 558 7.90 2.31 0.52
N ALA A 559 7.39 3.51 0.79
CA ALA A 559 6.39 4.15 -0.07
C ALA A 559 6.97 4.60 -1.43
N SER A 560 8.28 4.75 -1.52
CA SER A 560 8.97 5.15 -2.76
C SER A 560 9.11 4.00 -3.78
N LYS A 561 8.87 2.76 -3.36
CA LYS A 561 8.94 1.60 -4.26
C LYS A 561 7.97 1.75 -5.43
N GLY A 562 8.50 1.53 -6.64
CA GLY A 562 7.73 1.74 -7.88
C GLY A 562 7.73 3.17 -8.43
N LEU A 563 8.13 4.16 -7.63
CA LEU A 563 8.23 5.55 -8.05
C LEU A 563 9.64 5.90 -8.57
N GLU A 564 9.76 7.08 -9.19
CA GLU A 564 11.04 7.60 -9.67
C GLU A 564 11.00 9.13 -9.73
N PHE A 565 12.12 9.77 -9.44
CA PHE A 565 12.23 11.21 -9.36
C PHE A 565 13.56 11.69 -9.95
N PRO A 566 13.58 12.82 -10.68
CA PRO A 566 14.81 13.42 -11.17
C PRO A 566 15.84 13.67 -10.06
N TYR A 567 15.40 14.19 -8.90
CA TYR A 567 16.25 14.63 -7.80
C TYR A 567 15.77 14.02 -6.48
N VAL A 568 16.64 13.26 -5.82
CA VAL A 568 16.30 12.56 -4.59
C VAL A 568 17.23 12.99 -3.46
N TYR A 569 16.64 13.33 -2.33
CA TYR A 569 17.31 13.48 -1.05
C TYR A 569 16.98 12.27 -0.16
N LEU A 570 17.99 11.46 0.14
CA LEU A 570 17.87 10.33 1.04
C LEU A 570 18.42 10.74 2.40
N VAL A 571 17.51 11.04 3.35
CA VAL A 571 17.86 11.73 4.60
C VAL A 571 17.98 10.76 5.77
N GLY A 572 18.81 11.15 6.75
CA GLY A 572 19.00 10.37 7.97
C GLY A 572 19.86 9.12 7.76
N MET A 573 20.95 9.24 7.02
CA MET A 573 21.90 8.14 6.77
C MET A 573 22.80 7.90 8.00
N GLU A 574 22.20 7.34 9.03
CA GLU A 574 22.81 7.16 10.36
C GLU A 574 22.52 5.76 10.91
N GLU A 575 23.48 5.18 11.63
CA GLU A 575 23.29 3.95 12.39
C GLU A 575 22.15 4.11 13.40
N GLY A 576 21.30 3.08 13.52
CA GLY A 576 20.10 3.10 14.35
C GLY A 576 18.88 3.75 13.69
N LEU A 577 19.06 4.46 12.56
CA LEU A 577 17.98 5.04 11.77
C LEU A 577 17.85 4.36 10.40
N LEU A 578 18.93 4.29 9.64
CA LEU A 578 19.04 3.50 8.41
C LEU A 578 20.47 2.91 8.32
N PRO A 579 20.69 1.66 8.72
CA PRO A 579 19.70 0.66 9.15
C PRO A 579 19.02 0.99 10.46
N HIS A 580 17.75 0.57 10.59
CA HIS A 580 16.98 0.78 11.83
C HIS A 580 17.52 -0.07 12.97
N GLN A 581 17.46 0.46 14.22
CA GLN A 581 18.04 -0.21 15.38
C GLN A 581 17.46 -1.62 15.59
N SER A 582 16.14 -1.79 15.46
CA SER A 582 15.53 -3.13 15.61
C SER A 582 16.05 -4.14 14.59
N SER A 583 16.33 -3.71 13.36
CA SER A 583 16.88 -4.59 12.34
C SER A 583 18.35 -4.95 12.60
N ILE A 584 19.09 -4.07 13.26
CA ILE A 584 20.46 -4.37 13.73
C ILE A 584 20.40 -5.41 14.86
N ASP A 585 19.51 -5.22 15.83
CA ASP A 585 19.34 -6.10 17.00
C ASP A 585 18.84 -7.50 16.60
N GLU A 586 18.06 -7.60 15.53
CA GLU A 586 17.51 -8.85 14.98
C GLU A 586 18.40 -9.50 13.91
N ASP A 587 19.59 -8.93 13.64
CA ASP A 587 20.52 -9.37 12.58
C ASP A 587 19.88 -9.41 11.18
N ASN A 588 18.96 -8.47 10.91
CA ASN A 588 18.23 -8.34 9.63
C ASN A 588 18.67 -7.11 8.83
N VAL A 589 19.98 -6.85 8.78
CA VAL A 589 20.54 -5.70 8.07
C VAL A 589 20.38 -5.82 6.55
N ASP A 590 20.27 -7.02 6.02
CA ASP A 590 20.14 -7.27 4.58
C ASP A 590 18.85 -6.66 4.00
N GLU A 591 17.74 -6.67 4.73
CA GLU A 591 16.51 -6.02 4.29
C GLU A 591 16.62 -4.49 4.32
N GLU A 592 17.26 -3.92 5.34
CA GLU A 592 17.54 -2.50 5.41
C GLU A 592 18.48 -2.05 4.26
N ARG A 593 19.43 -2.89 3.88
CA ARG A 593 20.31 -2.62 2.72
C ARG A 593 19.51 -2.64 1.40
N ARG A 594 18.57 -3.56 1.24
CA ARG A 594 17.63 -3.54 0.09
C ARG A 594 16.77 -2.27 0.11
N LEU A 595 16.38 -1.82 1.29
CA LEU A 595 15.61 -0.59 1.44
C LEU A 595 16.42 0.64 1.02
N ALA A 596 17.68 0.72 1.43
CA ALA A 596 18.60 1.78 0.96
C ALA A 596 18.84 1.67 -0.56
N TYR A 597 19.02 0.48 -1.10
CA TYR A 597 19.12 0.22 -2.54
C TYR A 597 17.86 0.69 -3.29
N VAL A 598 16.67 0.42 -2.77
CA VAL A 598 15.42 0.94 -3.34
C VAL A 598 15.44 2.46 -3.37
N GLY A 599 15.82 3.13 -2.27
CA GLY A 599 15.92 4.58 -2.21
C GLY A 599 16.88 5.17 -3.23
N ILE A 600 18.08 4.62 -3.34
CA ILE A 600 19.10 5.05 -4.31
C ILE A 600 18.57 4.92 -5.75
N THR A 601 17.93 3.80 -6.06
CA THR A 601 17.41 3.53 -7.41
C THR A 601 16.12 4.30 -7.76
N ARG A 602 15.62 5.16 -6.85
CA ARG A 602 14.55 6.11 -7.19
C ARG A 602 15.06 7.32 -7.95
N ALA A 603 16.33 7.66 -7.77
CA ALA A 603 16.94 8.82 -8.41
C ALA A 603 17.23 8.59 -9.89
N GLN A 604 16.89 9.57 -10.71
CA GLN A 604 17.19 9.56 -12.15
C GLN A 604 18.49 10.30 -12.44
N LYS A 605 18.64 11.53 -11.95
CA LYS A 605 19.72 12.46 -12.31
C LYS A 605 20.67 12.71 -11.16
N GLU A 606 20.17 13.13 -10.01
CA GLU A 606 20.97 13.50 -8.84
C GLU A 606 20.47 12.84 -7.57
N LEU A 607 21.40 12.47 -6.72
CA LEU A 607 21.16 11.85 -5.42
C LEU A 607 22.01 12.54 -4.37
N THR A 608 21.36 12.98 -3.30
CA THR A 608 21.99 13.60 -2.16
C THR A 608 21.65 12.85 -0.89
N PHE A 609 22.66 12.48 -0.12
CA PHE A 609 22.51 11.86 1.21
C PHE A 609 22.68 12.92 2.29
N THR A 610 22.01 12.73 3.43
CA THR A 610 22.22 13.60 4.60
C THR A 610 22.40 12.78 5.85
N LEU A 611 23.15 13.34 6.82
CA LEU A 611 23.31 12.79 8.15
C LEU A 611 23.51 13.94 9.17
N CYS A 612 23.17 13.66 10.43
CA CYS A 612 23.34 14.60 11.54
C CYS A 612 24.48 14.17 12.48
N LYS A 613 25.14 15.15 13.07
CA LYS A 613 26.10 14.93 14.18
C LYS A 613 25.39 14.58 15.48
N GLU A 614 24.23 15.19 15.72
CA GLU A 614 23.39 14.98 16.89
C GLU A 614 21.92 14.89 16.42
N ARG A 615 21.14 13.99 17.01
CA ARG A 615 19.71 13.82 16.72
C ARG A 615 18.95 13.50 18.00
N ARG A 616 17.73 14.00 18.11
CA ARG A 616 16.82 13.61 19.19
C ARG A 616 16.08 12.32 18.83
N GLN A 617 16.29 11.30 19.63
CA GLN A 617 15.54 10.04 19.54
C GLN A 617 14.85 9.79 20.89
N TYR A 618 13.54 9.58 20.86
CA TYR A 618 12.72 9.35 22.07
C TYR A 618 12.89 10.39 23.18
N GLY A 619 13.23 11.63 22.81
CA GLY A 619 13.46 12.75 23.75
C GLY A 619 14.90 12.90 24.23
N GLU A 620 15.77 11.94 23.98
CA GLU A 620 17.19 11.96 24.32
C GLU A 620 18.05 12.45 23.14
N LEU A 621 19.14 13.14 23.45
CA LEU A 621 20.12 13.58 22.47
C LEU A 621 21.12 12.47 22.20
N VAL A 622 21.12 11.94 20.99
CA VAL A 622 22.02 10.87 20.55
C VAL A 622 23.02 11.45 19.55
N ARG A 623 24.25 10.93 19.55
CA ARG A 623 25.28 11.20 18.54
C ARG A 623 25.47 9.96 17.68
N PRO A 624 24.71 9.85 16.58
CA PRO A 624 24.77 8.68 15.74
C PRO A 624 26.08 8.64 14.94
N GLU A 625 26.52 7.43 14.63
CA GLU A 625 27.57 7.23 13.64
C GLU A 625 26.96 7.31 12.21
N PRO A 626 27.77 7.68 11.19
CA PRO A 626 27.32 7.56 9.82
C PRO A 626 26.84 6.16 9.50
N SER A 627 25.77 6.04 8.72
CA SER A 627 25.25 4.75 8.27
C SER A 627 26.37 3.91 7.63
N ARG A 628 26.43 2.62 8.00
CA ARG A 628 27.31 1.67 7.33
C ARG A 628 27.07 1.62 5.82
N PHE A 629 25.86 1.90 5.38
CA PHE A 629 25.51 1.94 3.96
C PHE A 629 26.23 3.06 3.21
N LEU A 630 26.46 4.21 3.83
CA LEU A 630 27.33 5.26 3.24
C LEU A 630 28.77 4.81 3.08
N LEU A 631 29.28 4.02 4.04
CA LEU A 631 30.66 3.51 4.00
C LEU A 631 30.81 2.38 2.96
N GLU A 632 29.75 1.68 2.65
CA GLU A 632 29.71 0.64 1.61
C GLU A 632 29.66 1.22 0.18
N LEU A 633 29.35 2.50 0.01
CA LEU A 633 29.30 3.16 -1.30
C LEU A 633 30.71 3.44 -1.87
N PRO A 634 30.84 3.62 -3.20
CA PRO A 634 32.12 3.98 -3.82
C PRO A 634 32.54 5.39 -3.38
N GLN A 635 33.53 5.48 -2.50
CA GLN A 635 33.94 6.74 -1.87
C GLN A 635 34.47 7.77 -2.87
N ASP A 636 35.06 7.32 -3.98
CA ASP A 636 35.53 8.20 -5.06
C ASP A 636 34.40 8.93 -5.81
N ASP A 637 33.18 8.42 -5.71
CA ASP A 637 31.99 9.01 -6.33
C ASP A 637 31.18 9.88 -5.39
N LEU A 638 31.60 9.99 -4.10
CA LEU A 638 30.94 10.78 -3.08
C LEU A 638 31.67 12.11 -2.86
N ILE A 639 30.92 13.18 -2.81
CA ILE A 639 31.41 14.49 -2.32
C ILE A 639 30.83 14.71 -0.92
N TRP A 640 31.72 14.67 0.07
CA TRP A 640 31.39 15.01 1.45
C TRP A 640 31.47 16.52 1.64
N GLU A 641 30.31 17.18 1.68
CA GLU A 641 30.24 18.61 2.04
C GLU A 641 30.25 18.73 3.57
N GLN A 642 31.43 18.91 4.12
CA GLN A 642 31.59 19.41 5.46
C GLN A 642 31.08 20.86 5.49
N GLU A 643 30.55 21.31 6.66
CA GLU A 643 30.01 22.68 6.83
C GLU A 643 30.81 23.68 6.01
N ARG A 644 30.14 24.49 5.19
CA ARG A 644 30.76 25.68 4.64
C ARG A 644 31.30 26.44 5.82
N LYS A 645 32.63 26.61 5.93
CA LYS A 645 33.24 27.59 6.87
C LYS A 645 32.37 28.81 6.84
N VAL A 646 31.90 29.27 7.99
CA VAL A 646 31.15 30.51 8.10
C VAL A 646 31.97 31.57 7.37
N ILE A 647 31.56 31.88 6.14
CA ILE A 647 32.24 32.92 5.36
C ILE A 647 32.00 34.19 6.16
N THR A 648 33.08 34.76 6.69
CA THR A 648 33.00 36.00 7.45
C THR A 648 32.29 37.08 6.63
N ALA A 649 31.72 38.09 7.30
CA ALA A 649 31.03 39.17 6.58
C ALA A 649 31.96 39.84 5.54
N GLU A 650 33.27 39.87 5.81
CA GLU A 650 34.29 40.36 4.88
C GLU A 650 34.49 39.45 3.65
N GLU A 651 34.51 38.15 3.84
CA GLU A 651 34.60 37.19 2.70
C GLU A 651 33.32 37.17 1.83
N ARG A 652 32.12 37.40 2.45
CA ARG A 652 30.87 37.59 1.69
C ARG A 652 30.92 38.87 0.85
N MET A 653 31.45 39.93 1.42
CA MET A 653 31.59 41.23 0.74
C MET A 653 32.59 41.14 -0.42
N HIS A 654 33.71 40.44 -0.21
CA HIS A 654 34.72 40.20 -1.27
C HIS A 654 34.20 39.31 -2.42
N LYS A 655 33.46 38.23 -2.11
CA LYS A 655 32.81 37.41 -3.12
C LYS A 655 31.66 38.14 -3.84
N GLY A 656 30.90 38.95 -3.11
CA GLY A 656 29.86 39.81 -3.68
C GLY A 656 30.44 40.83 -4.65
N GLN A 657 31.56 41.49 -4.30
CA GLN A 657 32.27 42.43 -5.16
C GLN A 657 32.88 41.74 -6.42
N ALA A 658 33.44 40.54 -6.27
CA ALA A 658 33.96 39.77 -7.38
C ALA A 658 32.86 39.31 -8.36
N ASN A 659 31.71 38.88 -7.85
CA ASN A 659 30.55 38.54 -8.66
C ASN A 659 29.95 39.73 -9.43
N VAL A 660 29.85 40.90 -8.77
CA VAL A 660 29.42 42.14 -9.41
C VAL A 660 30.40 42.60 -10.49
N ALA A 661 31.72 42.47 -10.23
CA ALA A 661 32.75 42.75 -11.23
C ALA A 661 32.68 41.82 -12.44
N ASN A 662 32.45 40.51 -12.22
CA ASN A 662 32.23 39.52 -13.29
C ASN A 662 30.95 39.79 -14.09
N ILE A 663 29.86 40.16 -13.47
CA ILE A 663 28.61 40.53 -14.13
C ILE A 663 28.82 41.81 -14.98
N ARG A 664 29.52 42.79 -14.44
CA ARG A 664 29.87 44.01 -15.18
C ARG A 664 30.77 43.73 -16.39
N ALA A 665 31.75 42.82 -16.25
CA ALA A 665 32.61 42.40 -17.35
C ALA A 665 31.83 41.61 -18.43
N MET A 666 30.88 40.78 -18.04
CA MET A 666 29.98 40.09 -18.99
C MET A 666 29.06 41.06 -19.72
N LEU A 667 28.51 42.05 -19.04
CA LEU A 667 27.66 43.09 -19.62
C LEU A 667 28.45 44.01 -20.56
N ALA A 668 29.71 44.33 -20.24
CA ALA A 668 30.60 45.08 -21.11
C ALA A 668 30.93 44.34 -22.41
N LYS A 669 31.27 43.03 -22.31
CA LYS A 669 31.46 42.17 -23.48
C LYS A 669 30.21 41.93 -24.32
N ALA A 670 29.03 41.97 -23.73
CA ALA A 670 27.76 41.88 -24.47
C ALA A 670 27.44 43.18 -25.22
N LYS A 671 27.89 44.37 -24.71
CA LYS A 671 27.75 45.66 -25.39
C LYS A 671 28.74 45.87 -26.55
N GLU A 672 29.89 45.16 -26.54
CA GLU A 672 30.85 45.21 -27.69
C GLU A 672 30.51 44.27 -28.84
N LYS A 673 29.54 43.37 -28.65
CA LYS A 673 29.08 42.41 -29.69
C LYS A 673 27.69 42.73 -30.27
N GLY A 674 27.05 43.81 -29.87
CA GLY A 674 25.83 44.38 -30.48
C GLY A 674 26.16 45.73 -31.07
#